data_49726873c616a9b8e166c6421f732eeb
#
_entry.id   49726873c616a9b8e166c6421f732eeb
#
_cell.length_a   1.000
_cell.length_b   1.000
_cell.length_c   1.000
_cell.angle_alpha   90.00
_cell.angle_beta   90.00
_cell.angle_gamma   90.00
#
_symmetry.space_group_name_H-M   'P 1'
#
loop_
_entity.id
_entity.type
_entity.pdbx_description
1 polymer ?
#
loop_
_entity_poly.entity_id
_entity_poly.type
_entity_poly.pdbx_seq_one_letter_code
_entity_poly.pdbx_strand_id
1 'polypeptide(L)'
;MRKQAIITLLVFATLFAWAGTLIRESSPMLRMSLTNDEDSLTLSEEPDTAALSDTLLAEQKSADTTVLDSLRQAIERHNKVVDDSIRLDSIQRARSNGLESPVKYTAKDSMVYFADTKTAHLYGTSSIDYENMNLKSDKIYMSLDSSLVRATGSADSTAENGIRNKPVFSMGKDTYESDTMAYNFKSKRGLIRDVYTEQQEGYLKGEKAKRDSSGVIYLKHGRYTTCDDPHPDFYIALSRAKVRPGKDVVFGPAYLVVADVPLPLAIPYGFFPFSKKYSSGFIMPSYGDEQNRGFYLRDGGYYFAINDKMDLKLLGEIYTRGSWGVSVTSNYKKRYRYNGNFLFSYQNTKTGDKGMPDFQENTSFKLQWRHTQDQKANPFSTLTASVNFATTSYERNNLTSMYNPQAMTQSTRTSSVNWSTNFSSIGMSLSAEANVAQNMRDSMVSLTLPNLNINIANFYPFRRKKMAGEERWYEKISVRYTGQLKNSLDAKEDKVFKSDLVKDWRNAMSHQIPVQANFTVFDYLTISPSFHFTDRMYTNKIMRSWDEEEQVEVADTTYGFYNVYNWNVNLSLTTKLYGFWTPNKKIFGDKIQTIRHVMTPTVTLQYAPSFAASHYGFWDTYQYTDANGEVHLKEYSPFSHGLFGTAPNTRSESITMQLSNNIEMKVKSDKDSTGYKKLSVIDELGFSLSYNAATDWHRWSDLSMNLRLKWWKSFPINISSRFAMYAYEFNEAGRPVIGNHTEIGKGRMPRFQGFNMNIPLTLNPENLKKWFGGGKDEDEEEYDDGEGIDTNIETNIDDDMERGKHAAKKKSGNIAETDADGYMRFNMPWSLTFGYGISMRENTAGRFNKKRMRYPYKYSQTLNISGNVRLSDGWNINFSSGYDFDAHEMSMTVASLSRDLHCFNMSASVVLHPYTSYNFTFRCNASTLTDALKYDKKSGMTNAIQWY
;
A
#
# COMPACT_ATOMS: atom_id res chain seq x y z
N MET A 1 -19.78 -21.58 17.77
CA MET A 1 -19.20 -20.36 17.20
C MET A 1 -18.41 -19.50 18.22
N ARG A 2 -18.91 -19.13 19.41
CA ARG A 2 -18.12 -18.32 20.39
C ARG A 2 -16.78 -18.96 20.82
N LYS A 3 -16.73 -20.28 20.99
CA LYS A 3 -15.48 -20.99 21.35
C LYS A 3 -14.48 -21.06 20.18
N GLN A 4 -14.94 -21.08 18.95
CA GLN A 4 -14.09 -21.20 17.76
C GLN A 4 -13.33 -19.90 17.44
N ALA A 5 -13.99 -18.74 17.55
CA ALA A 5 -13.32 -17.44 17.38
C ALA A 5 -12.22 -17.20 18.42
N ILE A 6 -12.46 -17.66 19.67
CA ILE A 6 -11.47 -17.54 20.75
C ILE A 6 -10.30 -18.50 20.52
N ILE A 7 -10.54 -19.70 20.00
CA ILE A 7 -9.48 -20.68 19.68
C ILE A 7 -8.64 -20.19 18.50
N THR A 8 -9.26 -19.60 17.46
CA THR A 8 -8.51 -19.00 16.34
C THR A 8 -7.64 -17.85 16.83
N LEU A 9 -8.16 -17.00 17.69
CA LEU A 9 -7.40 -15.89 18.29
C LEU A 9 -6.26 -16.41 19.19
N LEU A 10 -6.49 -17.49 19.93
CA LEU A 10 -5.48 -18.14 20.78
C LEU A 10 -4.40 -18.83 19.93
N VAL A 11 -4.74 -19.50 18.84
CA VAL A 11 -3.76 -20.12 17.93
C VAL A 11 -2.90 -19.06 17.27
N PHE A 12 -3.49 -17.95 16.82
CA PHE A 12 -2.70 -16.82 16.33
C PHE A 12 -1.87 -16.17 17.45
N ALA A 13 -2.39 -16.01 18.64
CA ALA A 13 -1.66 -15.46 19.79
C ALA A 13 -0.49 -16.36 20.23
N THR A 14 -0.66 -17.69 20.21
CA THR A 14 0.43 -18.64 20.51
C THR A 14 1.50 -18.68 19.44
N LEU A 15 1.13 -18.52 18.16
CA LEU A 15 2.10 -18.35 17.07
C LEU A 15 2.89 -17.05 17.24
N PHE A 16 2.25 -15.97 17.69
CA PHE A 16 2.93 -14.72 18.01
C PHE A 16 3.85 -14.82 19.23
N ALA A 17 3.42 -15.50 20.27
CA ALA A 17 4.23 -15.77 21.45
C ALA A 17 5.46 -16.62 21.09
N TRP A 18 5.27 -17.59 20.21
CA TRP A 18 6.36 -18.49 19.75
C TRP A 18 7.33 -17.76 18.81
N ALA A 19 6.84 -16.96 17.89
CA ALA A 19 7.68 -16.07 17.06
C ALA A 19 8.43 -15.02 17.91
N GLY A 20 7.78 -14.50 18.94
CA GLY A 20 8.39 -13.58 19.91
C GLY A 20 9.49 -14.23 20.77
N THR A 21 9.33 -15.49 21.15
CA THR A 21 10.34 -16.26 21.92
C THR A 21 11.53 -16.67 21.04
N LEU A 22 11.31 -17.07 19.79
CA LEU A 22 12.38 -17.37 18.83
C LEU A 22 13.23 -16.13 18.52
N ILE A 23 12.62 -14.94 18.41
CA ILE A 23 13.34 -13.67 18.25
C ILE A 23 14.16 -13.31 19.50
N ARG A 24 13.72 -13.75 20.68
CA ARG A 24 14.38 -13.45 21.94
C ARG A 24 15.60 -14.35 22.21
N GLU A 25 15.59 -15.57 21.70
CA GLU A 25 16.70 -16.52 21.90
C GLU A 25 17.81 -16.44 20.84
N SER A 26 17.51 -15.88 19.66
CA SER A 26 18.45 -15.85 18.55
C SER A 26 19.38 -14.62 18.49
N SER A 27 19.32 -13.69 19.43
CA SER A 27 20.17 -12.48 19.42
C SER A 27 20.77 -12.15 20.78
N PRO A 28 21.94 -12.64 21.12
CA PRO A 28 22.66 -12.20 22.33
C PRO A 28 23.03 -10.70 22.35
N MET A 29 23.00 -10.03 21.19
CA MET A 29 23.25 -8.59 21.06
C MET A 29 22.09 -7.70 21.54
N LEU A 30 20.86 -8.23 21.68
CA LEU A 30 19.70 -7.43 22.13
C LEU A 30 19.61 -7.27 23.66
N ARG A 31 20.47 -7.99 24.40
CA ARG A 31 20.47 -7.91 25.88
C ARG A 31 21.27 -6.71 26.41
N MET A 32 22.06 -6.04 25.59
CA MET A 32 22.94 -4.94 26.00
C MET A 32 22.37 -3.54 25.75
N SER A 33 21.23 -3.37 25.08
CA SER A 33 20.66 -2.05 24.79
C SER A 33 19.38 -1.69 25.57
N LEU A 34 18.97 -2.52 26.52
CA LEU A 34 17.77 -2.27 27.34
C LEU A 34 18.04 -1.89 28.81
N THR A 35 19.31 -1.64 29.16
CA THR A 35 19.66 -1.27 30.55
C THR A 35 20.34 0.07 30.69
N ASN A 36 20.15 0.99 29.76
CA ASN A 36 20.56 2.37 29.97
C ASN A 36 19.52 3.27 29.31
N ASP A 37 18.57 3.71 30.08
CA ASP A 37 17.86 5.01 30.03
C ASP A 37 16.76 5.04 31.10
N GLU A 38 17.13 4.84 32.32
CA GLU A 38 16.51 5.44 33.51
C GLU A 38 17.54 6.30 34.19
N ASP A 39 17.94 7.39 33.57
CA ASP A 39 18.49 8.52 34.28
C ASP A 39 17.31 9.30 34.89
N SER A 40 16.95 8.87 36.09
CA SER A 40 16.28 9.73 37.03
C SER A 40 17.24 10.89 37.33
N LEU A 41 16.83 12.09 37.00
CA LEU A 41 17.39 13.32 37.57
C LEU A 41 17.13 13.28 39.08
N THR A 42 18.02 12.67 39.80
CA THR A 42 18.24 12.99 41.21
C THR A 42 19.03 14.28 41.22
N LEU A 43 18.39 15.32 41.70
CA LEU A 43 19.04 16.53 42.19
C LEU A 43 20.22 16.09 43.07
N SER A 44 21.43 16.41 42.62
CA SER A 44 22.61 16.31 43.46
C SER A 44 22.40 17.29 44.58
N GLU A 45 22.18 16.79 45.79
CA GLU A 45 22.36 17.53 47.02
C GLU A 45 23.78 18.12 46.98
N GLU A 46 23.87 19.42 47.17
CA GLU A 46 25.13 20.09 47.43
C GLU A 46 25.80 19.41 48.61
N PRO A 47 27.09 19.09 48.52
CA PRO A 47 27.78 18.53 49.67
C PRO A 47 27.82 19.60 50.79
N ASP A 48 27.33 19.17 51.95
CA ASP A 48 27.40 19.91 53.17
C ASP A 48 28.78 20.58 53.37
N THR A 49 28.80 21.91 53.26
CA THR A 49 29.97 22.74 53.53
C THR A 49 30.30 22.85 55.05
N ALA A 50 29.57 22.08 55.88
CA ALA A 50 29.81 22.07 57.35
C ALA A 50 31.06 21.27 57.77
N ALA A 51 31.50 20.27 56.94
CA ALA A 51 32.67 19.47 57.36
C ALA A 51 34.03 20.09 56.97
N LEU A 52 34.03 21.12 56.12
CA LEU A 52 35.28 21.85 55.78
C LEU A 52 35.57 23.07 56.64
N SER A 53 34.59 23.55 57.44
CA SER A 53 34.80 24.64 58.32
C SER A 53 35.50 24.27 59.66
N ASP A 54 35.29 23.01 60.09
CA ASP A 54 35.87 22.59 61.42
C ASP A 54 37.32 22.14 61.28
N THR A 55 37.82 21.79 60.10
CA THR A 55 39.22 21.43 59.86
C THR A 55 40.15 22.68 59.68
N LEU A 56 39.58 23.79 59.22
CA LEU A 56 40.32 25.06 59.07
C LEU A 56 40.31 25.93 60.27
N LEU A 57 39.46 25.67 61.29
CA LEU A 57 39.38 26.37 62.54
C LEU A 57 40.35 25.84 63.59
N ALA A 58 41.04 24.75 63.42
CA ALA A 58 42.01 24.19 64.35
C ALA A 58 43.47 24.68 64.15
N GLU A 59 43.79 25.25 62.95
CA GLU A 59 45.14 25.72 62.64
C GLU A 59 45.37 27.28 62.68
N GLN A 60 44.31 28.04 62.92
CA GLN A 60 44.47 29.53 63.02
C GLN A 60 44.06 30.09 64.35
N LYS A 61 44.62 29.57 65.43
CA LYS A 61 44.55 30.22 66.77
C LYS A 61 45.83 30.90 67.09
N SER A 62 46.35 31.78 66.26
CA SER A 62 47.28 32.79 66.64
C SER A 62 47.64 33.74 65.52
N ALA A 63 46.69 34.53 64.98
CA ALA A 63 47.06 35.79 64.34
C ALA A 63 45.78 36.64 64.14
N ASP A 64 45.79 37.75 64.77
CA ASP A 64 45.11 39.02 64.55
C ASP A 64 43.56 39.01 64.45
N THR A 65 42.96 39.17 65.61
CA THR A 65 41.57 39.56 65.83
C THR A 65 41.17 40.87 65.15
N THR A 66 42.11 41.76 64.87
CA THR A 66 41.84 43.05 64.24
C THR A 66 41.54 43.03 62.72
N VAL A 67 42.06 42.02 62.03
CA VAL A 67 41.77 41.89 60.58
C VAL A 67 40.39 41.29 60.32
N LEU A 68 39.94 40.37 61.15
CA LEU A 68 38.63 39.76 61.09
C LEU A 68 37.50 40.75 61.36
N ASP A 69 37.68 41.66 62.34
CA ASP A 69 36.68 42.68 62.64
C ASP A 69 36.61 43.78 61.54
N SER A 70 37.71 44.07 60.88
CA SER A 70 37.70 44.99 59.73
C SER A 70 37.03 44.38 58.49
N LEU A 71 37.23 43.10 58.26
CA LEU A 71 36.54 42.34 57.18
C LEU A 71 35.05 42.20 57.49
N ARG A 72 34.64 41.91 58.69
CA ARG A 72 33.22 41.90 59.07
C ARG A 72 32.55 43.22 58.82
N GLN A 73 33.18 44.32 59.30
CA GLN A 73 32.67 45.66 59.07
C GLN A 73 32.67 46.08 57.60
N ALA A 74 33.59 45.57 56.77
CA ALA A 74 33.59 45.80 55.33
C ALA A 74 32.44 45.02 54.66
N ILE A 75 32.19 43.76 55.05
CA ILE A 75 31.09 42.94 54.61
C ILE A 75 29.74 43.52 55.01
N GLU A 76 29.59 43.95 56.27
CA GLU A 76 28.38 44.64 56.72
C GLU A 76 28.10 45.96 56.01
N ARG A 77 29.14 46.76 55.74
CA ARG A 77 28.99 47.97 54.91
C ARG A 77 28.64 47.67 53.49
N HIS A 78 29.22 46.62 52.88
CA HIS A 78 28.87 46.17 51.53
C HIS A 78 27.43 45.62 51.48
N ASN A 79 27.04 44.76 52.41
CA ASN A 79 25.67 44.24 52.46
C ASN A 79 24.64 45.37 52.70
N LYS A 80 24.96 46.37 53.53
CA LYS A 80 24.09 47.53 53.71
C LYS A 80 23.96 48.40 52.48
N VAL A 81 25.04 48.57 51.67
CA VAL A 81 25.00 49.28 50.42
C VAL A 81 24.20 48.47 49.38
N VAL A 82 24.32 47.13 49.35
CA VAL A 82 23.54 46.24 48.51
C VAL A 82 22.06 46.29 48.93
N ASP A 83 21.74 46.20 50.23
CA ASP A 83 20.36 46.28 50.69
C ASP A 83 19.76 47.68 50.46
N ASP A 84 20.47 48.72 50.57
CA ASP A 84 20.03 50.11 50.31
C ASP A 84 19.82 50.27 48.74
N SER A 85 20.70 49.70 47.95
CA SER A 85 20.54 49.74 46.50
C SER A 85 19.33 48.86 45.98
N ILE A 86 19.10 47.70 46.61
CA ILE A 86 17.90 46.85 46.35
C ILE A 86 16.64 47.59 46.79
N ARG A 87 16.69 48.27 47.94
CA ARG A 87 15.58 49.05 48.46
C ARG A 87 15.30 50.30 47.64
N LEU A 88 16.34 50.99 47.13
CA LEU A 88 16.20 52.10 46.21
C LEU A 88 15.65 51.62 44.86
N ASP A 89 16.11 50.49 44.33
CA ASP A 89 15.61 49.91 43.10
C ASP A 89 14.15 49.42 43.23
N SER A 90 13.77 48.83 44.39
CA SER A 90 12.37 48.44 44.65
C SER A 90 11.48 49.68 44.88
N ILE A 91 11.98 50.76 45.47
CA ILE A 91 11.25 52.05 45.62
C ILE A 91 11.13 52.74 44.25
N GLN A 92 12.17 52.70 43.42
CA GLN A 92 12.14 53.20 42.06
C GLN A 92 11.18 52.41 41.18
N ARG A 93 11.16 51.06 41.30
CA ARG A 93 10.15 50.20 40.63
C ARG A 93 8.73 50.44 41.13
N ALA A 94 8.56 50.70 42.42
CA ALA A 94 7.25 51.06 42.99
C ALA A 94 6.77 52.46 42.58
N ARG A 95 7.67 53.38 42.25
CA ARG A 95 7.35 54.71 41.76
C ARG A 95 7.21 54.80 40.25
N SER A 96 7.74 53.83 39.48
CA SER A 96 7.51 53.79 38.02
C SER A 96 6.11 53.25 37.73
N ASN A 97 5.17 54.14 37.56
CA ASN A 97 3.85 53.80 36.92
C ASN A 97 4.05 53.50 35.40
N GLY A 98 5.29 53.24 34.96
CA GLY A 98 5.68 52.97 33.62
C GLY A 98 5.39 51.52 33.18
N LEU A 99 5.35 51.26 31.90
CA LEU A 99 5.30 49.95 31.27
C LEU A 99 6.64 49.25 31.49
N GLU A 100 6.63 47.91 31.57
CA GLU A 100 7.83 47.08 31.81
C GLU A 100 8.88 47.20 30.67
N SER A 101 8.45 47.55 29.46
CA SER A 101 9.28 47.70 28.25
C SER A 101 8.95 48.98 27.50
N PRO A 102 9.90 49.55 26.73
CA PRO A 102 9.61 50.71 25.89
C PRO A 102 8.64 50.36 24.75
N VAL A 103 7.66 51.22 24.54
CA VAL A 103 6.73 51.11 23.39
C VAL A 103 7.39 51.83 22.20
N LYS A 104 7.61 51.04 21.11
CA LYS A 104 8.05 51.65 19.84
C LYS A 104 6.84 51.89 19.00
N TYR A 105 6.75 53.02 18.34
CA TYR A 105 5.64 53.39 17.47
C TYR A 105 6.15 54.07 16.21
N THR A 106 5.46 53.84 15.09
CA THR A 106 5.71 54.42 13.80
C THR A 106 4.40 54.84 13.18
N ALA A 107 4.41 55.95 12.46
CA ALA A 107 3.29 56.46 11.67
C ALA A 107 3.81 56.89 10.30
N LYS A 108 3.09 56.54 9.25
CA LYS A 108 3.52 56.90 7.88
C LYS A 108 3.19 58.38 7.54
N ASP A 109 2.02 58.83 7.95
CA ASP A 109 1.55 60.19 7.56
C ASP A 109 1.86 61.20 8.64
N SER A 110 1.31 61.10 9.86
CA SER A 110 1.53 62.09 10.90
C SER A 110 1.36 61.47 12.30
N MET A 111 2.01 62.07 13.27
CA MET A 111 1.84 61.80 14.70
C MET A 111 1.58 63.10 15.45
N VAL A 112 0.48 63.14 16.19
CA VAL A 112 0.12 64.28 17.01
C VAL A 112 0.14 63.88 18.45
N TYR A 113 0.93 64.59 19.29
CA TYR A 113 0.99 64.36 20.72
C TYR A 113 0.32 65.54 21.45
N PHE A 114 -0.66 65.25 22.30
CA PHE A 114 -1.31 66.20 23.16
C PHE A 114 -0.71 66.13 24.57
N ALA A 115 0.04 67.11 24.97
CA ALA A 115 0.77 67.13 26.23
C ALA A 115 -0.16 67.25 27.46
N ASP A 116 -1.28 67.93 27.34
CA ASP A 116 -2.30 68.14 28.37
C ASP A 116 -3.01 66.85 28.79
N THR A 117 -3.41 66.10 27.75
CA THR A 117 -4.12 64.83 27.94
C THR A 117 -3.20 63.61 27.89
N LYS A 118 -1.88 63.79 27.67
CA LYS A 118 -0.87 62.75 27.46
C LYS A 118 -1.33 61.68 26.49
N THR A 119 -1.92 62.08 25.36
CA THR A 119 -2.38 61.20 24.31
C THR A 119 -1.58 61.38 23.03
N ALA A 120 -1.28 60.24 22.37
CA ALA A 120 -0.65 60.27 21.06
C ALA A 120 -1.62 59.68 20.02
N HIS A 121 -1.76 60.43 18.93
CA HIS A 121 -2.58 60.05 17.78
C HIS A 121 -1.67 59.80 16.58
N LEU A 122 -1.72 58.60 16.01
CA LEU A 122 -0.91 58.12 14.89
C LEU A 122 -1.85 57.91 13.68
N TYR A 123 -1.47 58.44 12.53
CA TYR A 123 -2.23 58.44 11.30
C TYR A 123 -1.42 57.81 10.15
N GLY A 124 -2.10 57.02 9.30
CA GLY A 124 -1.58 56.43 8.08
C GLY A 124 -0.66 55.26 8.36
N THR A 125 -1.12 54.05 8.11
CA THR A 125 -0.39 52.79 8.24
C THR A 125 0.56 52.78 9.45
N SER A 126 0.00 53.03 10.63
CA SER A 126 0.73 53.17 11.90
C SER A 126 0.99 51.79 12.50
N SER A 127 2.12 51.66 13.24
CA SER A 127 2.41 50.45 14.03
C SER A 127 2.86 50.75 15.43
N ILE A 128 2.53 49.91 16.38
CA ILE A 128 3.01 49.92 17.74
C ILE A 128 3.60 48.55 18.07
N ASP A 129 4.83 48.53 18.56
CA ASP A 129 5.54 47.36 19.01
C ASP A 129 5.79 47.44 20.51
N TYR A 130 5.35 46.45 21.24
CA TYR A 130 5.54 46.30 22.69
C TYR A 130 5.82 44.83 23.05
N GLU A 131 7.00 44.55 23.59
CA GLU A 131 7.48 43.17 23.88
C GLU A 131 7.36 42.25 22.63
N ASN A 132 6.50 41.25 22.71
CA ASN A 132 6.21 40.32 21.60
C ASN A 132 4.90 40.64 20.86
N MET A 133 4.37 41.84 21.03
CA MET A 133 3.14 42.30 20.45
C MET A 133 3.42 43.35 19.37
N ASN A 134 2.73 43.22 18.24
CA ASN A 134 2.72 44.20 17.16
C ASN A 134 1.27 44.54 16.80
N LEU A 135 0.94 45.84 16.80
CA LEU A 135 -0.38 46.36 16.38
C LEU A 135 -0.17 47.28 15.21
N LYS A 136 -0.81 46.95 14.10
CA LYS A 136 -0.81 47.77 12.85
C LYS A 136 -2.23 48.23 12.57
N SER A 137 -2.41 49.50 12.19
CA SER A 137 -3.70 50.04 11.78
C SER A 137 -3.53 51.34 11.04
N ASP A 138 -4.57 51.83 10.39
CA ASP A 138 -4.55 53.16 9.78
C ASP A 138 -4.57 54.28 10.80
N LYS A 139 -5.36 54.17 11.87
CA LYS A 139 -5.44 55.16 12.96
C LYS A 139 -5.25 54.48 14.30
N ILE A 140 -4.29 54.99 15.09
CA ILE A 140 -4.04 54.48 16.43
C ILE A 140 -4.05 55.66 17.43
N TYR A 141 -4.86 55.54 18.48
CA TYR A 141 -4.93 56.47 19.59
C TYR A 141 -4.36 55.81 20.83
N MET A 142 -3.34 56.42 21.44
CA MET A 142 -2.67 55.89 22.60
C MET A 142 -2.79 56.89 23.77
N SER A 143 -3.31 56.44 24.92
CA SER A 143 -3.27 57.22 26.17
C SER A 143 -2.15 56.68 27.03
N LEU A 144 -1.18 57.50 27.36
CA LEU A 144 0.02 57.14 28.12
C LEU A 144 -0.33 56.91 29.61
N ASP A 145 -1.21 57.75 30.19
CA ASP A 145 -1.65 57.61 31.58
C ASP A 145 -2.43 56.31 31.86
N SER A 146 -3.32 55.95 30.98
CA SER A 146 -4.14 54.73 31.12
C SER A 146 -3.53 53.52 30.49
N SER A 147 -2.37 53.65 29.79
CA SER A 147 -1.73 52.59 29.00
C SER A 147 -2.71 51.94 28.04
N LEU A 148 -3.70 52.66 27.53
CA LEU A 148 -4.75 52.19 26.64
C LEU A 148 -4.44 52.60 25.22
N VAL A 149 -4.49 51.65 24.32
CA VAL A 149 -4.42 51.87 22.87
C VAL A 149 -5.74 51.49 22.21
N ARG A 150 -6.19 52.35 21.31
CA ARG A 150 -7.34 52.11 20.43
C ARG A 150 -6.87 52.20 18.98
N ALA A 151 -7.27 51.21 18.16
CA ALA A 151 -6.94 51.12 16.75
C ALA A 151 -8.22 51.01 15.93
N THR A 152 -8.27 51.72 14.80
CA THR A 152 -9.37 51.72 13.84
C THR A 152 -8.83 51.80 12.41
N GLY A 153 -9.44 51.13 11.44
CA GLY A 153 -9.23 51.35 10.03
C GLY A 153 -9.90 52.62 9.55
N SER A 154 -9.60 53.05 8.31
CA SER A 154 -10.28 54.14 7.65
C SER A 154 -11.36 53.62 6.69
N ALA A 155 -12.47 54.33 6.63
CA ALA A 155 -13.55 54.00 5.67
C ALA A 155 -13.03 54.24 4.24
N ASP A 156 -13.21 53.22 3.37
CA ASP A 156 -12.80 53.27 1.97
C ASP A 156 -13.87 52.50 1.15
N SER A 157 -14.57 53.20 0.31
CA SER A 157 -15.64 52.64 -0.53
C SER A 157 -15.11 51.68 -1.62
N THR A 158 -13.80 51.70 -1.88
CA THR A 158 -13.14 50.85 -2.88
C THR A 158 -12.61 49.54 -2.25
N ALA A 159 -12.55 49.47 -0.92
CA ALA A 159 -12.11 48.27 -0.22
C ALA A 159 -13.25 47.21 -0.16
N GLU A 160 -12.93 45.95 -0.35
CA GLU A 160 -13.85 44.82 -0.37
C GLU A 160 -14.80 44.74 0.82
N ASN A 161 -14.38 45.25 2.00
CA ASN A 161 -15.19 45.31 3.24
C ASN A 161 -15.44 46.77 3.69
N GLY A 162 -15.30 47.75 2.85
CA GLY A 162 -15.56 49.17 3.19
C GLY A 162 -14.58 49.81 4.15
N ILE A 163 -13.53 49.09 4.62
CA ILE A 163 -12.56 49.57 5.60
C ILE A 163 -11.15 49.22 5.12
N ARG A 164 -10.31 50.26 4.96
CA ARG A 164 -8.89 50.11 4.59
C ARG A 164 -8.00 50.05 5.82
N ASN A 165 -6.91 49.26 5.74
CA ASN A 165 -5.88 49.10 6.79
C ASN A 165 -6.53 48.79 8.17
N LYS A 166 -7.34 47.75 8.21
CA LYS A 166 -7.94 47.23 9.47
C LYS A 166 -6.89 47.01 10.52
N PRO A 167 -7.22 47.18 11.84
CA PRO A 167 -6.36 46.82 12.91
C PRO A 167 -5.96 45.34 12.84
N VAL A 168 -4.65 45.10 12.78
CA VAL A 168 -4.02 43.79 12.85
C VAL A 168 -3.17 43.71 14.10
N PHE A 169 -3.53 42.86 15.01
CA PHE A 169 -2.81 42.62 16.24
C PHE A 169 -2.13 41.26 16.22
N SER A 170 -0.83 41.23 16.29
CA SER A 170 -0.04 40.01 16.36
C SER A 170 0.63 39.84 17.69
N MET A 171 0.59 38.65 18.27
CA MET A 171 1.25 38.29 19.51
C MET A 171 1.83 36.87 19.39
N GLY A 172 3.15 36.79 19.28
CA GLY A 172 3.83 35.52 19.02
C GLY A 172 3.48 34.96 17.64
N LYS A 173 2.74 33.86 17.58
CA LYS A 173 2.26 33.23 16.33
C LYS A 173 0.80 33.55 15.99
N ASP A 174 0.06 34.12 16.93
CA ASP A 174 -1.36 34.38 16.75
C ASP A 174 -1.57 35.77 16.18
N THR A 175 -2.39 35.87 15.13
CA THR A 175 -2.76 37.14 14.50
C THR A 175 -4.26 37.33 14.54
N TYR A 176 -4.70 38.52 14.90
CA TYR A 176 -6.09 38.92 15.02
C TYR A 176 -6.33 40.15 14.16
N GLU A 177 -7.18 40.05 13.19
CA GLU A 177 -7.68 41.14 12.38
C GLU A 177 -9.03 41.57 12.92
N SER A 178 -9.32 42.88 12.90
CA SER A 178 -10.58 43.42 13.45
C SER A 178 -10.94 44.74 12.82
N ASP A 179 -12.23 45.16 12.96
CA ASP A 179 -12.65 46.47 12.53
C ASP A 179 -12.29 47.55 13.53
N THR A 180 -12.37 47.23 14.83
CA THR A 180 -11.92 48.13 15.94
C THR A 180 -11.31 47.33 17.09
N MET A 181 -10.28 47.86 17.66
CA MET A 181 -9.58 47.23 18.77
C MET A 181 -9.26 48.25 19.89
N ALA A 182 -9.39 47.83 21.13
CA ALA A 182 -8.86 48.54 22.28
C ALA A 182 -8.04 47.53 23.13
N TYR A 183 -6.83 47.90 23.49
CA TYR A 183 -5.95 47.06 24.30
C TYR A 183 -5.23 47.88 25.39
N ASN A 184 -5.19 47.35 26.58
CA ASN A 184 -4.51 47.98 27.69
C ASN A 184 -3.23 47.21 28.04
N PHE A 185 -2.09 47.83 27.85
CA PHE A 185 -0.77 47.21 28.03
C PHE A 185 -0.49 46.80 29.48
N LYS A 186 -0.97 47.57 30.46
CA LYS A 186 -0.77 47.29 31.88
C LYS A 186 -1.61 46.14 32.43
N SER A 187 -2.88 46.13 32.08
CA SER A 187 -3.81 45.06 32.49
C SER A 187 -3.82 43.83 31.56
N LYS A 188 -3.15 43.93 30.42
CA LYS A 188 -3.08 42.91 29.34
C LYS A 188 -4.49 42.47 28.85
N ARG A 189 -5.49 43.35 29.01
CA ARG A 189 -6.90 43.13 28.60
C ARG A 189 -7.19 43.84 27.28
N GLY A 190 -7.98 43.17 26.43
CA GLY A 190 -8.39 43.71 25.14
C GLY A 190 -9.88 43.59 24.91
N LEU A 191 -10.45 44.54 24.14
CA LEU A 191 -11.79 44.50 23.60
C LEU A 191 -11.70 44.65 22.07
N ILE A 192 -12.28 43.74 21.32
CA ILE A 192 -12.15 43.66 19.87
C ILE A 192 -13.56 43.51 19.29
N ARG A 193 -13.85 44.24 18.22
CA ARG A 193 -15.08 44.08 17.46
C ARG A 193 -14.79 43.54 16.06
N ASP A 194 -15.65 42.61 15.61
CA ASP A 194 -15.55 41.94 14.33
C ASP A 194 -14.17 41.28 14.14
N VAL A 195 -13.79 40.48 15.13
CA VAL A 195 -12.49 39.78 15.14
C VAL A 195 -12.51 38.63 14.14
N TYR A 196 -11.44 38.54 13.37
CA TYR A 196 -11.11 37.38 12.55
C TYR A 196 -9.75 36.85 12.96
N THR A 197 -9.64 35.54 13.19
CA THR A 197 -8.38 34.91 13.57
C THR A 197 -8.31 33.51 12.98
N GLU A 198 -7.17 33.17 12.42
CA GLU A 198 -6.83 31.83 12.01
C GLU A 198 -6.25 31.06 13.20
N GLN A 199 -6.83 29.91 13.51
CA GLN A 199 -6.41 29.04 14.58
C GLN A 199 -6.18 27.63 14.04
N GLN A 200 -4.92 27.31 13.72
CA GLN A 200 -4.42 26.02 13.22
C GLN A 200 -5.08 25.52 11.91
N GLU A 201 -6.24 24.90 11.95
CA GLU A 201 -6.95 24.33 10.80
C GLU A 201 -8.31 25.02 10.58
N GLY A 202 -8.61 26.08 11.32
CA GLY A 202 -9.91 26.72 11.18
C GLY A 202 -9.86 28.22 11.42
N TYR A 203 -10.92 28.89 10.98
CA TYR A 203 -11.11 30.33 11.05
C TYR A 203 -12.21 30.64 12.04
N LEU A 204 -11.94 31.57 12.93
CA LEU A 204 -12.89 32.00 13.94
C LEU A 204 -13.19 33.49 13.71
N LYS A 205 -14.44 33.80 13.43
CA LYS A 205 -14.97 35.17 13.32
C LYS A 205 -15.89 35.44 14.49
N GLY A 206 -15.81 36.61 15.13
CA GLY A 206 -16.68 36.95 16.26
C GLY A 206 -17.09 38.41 16.25
N GLU A 207 -18.36 38.72 16.51
CA GLU A 207 -18.88 40.08 16.55
C GLU A 207 -18.25 40.89 17.68
N LYS A 208 -18.12 40.28 18.88
CA LYS A 208 -17.47 40.91 20.05
C LYS A 208 -16.56 39.93 20.74
N ALA A 209 -15.32 40.31 20.90
CA ALA A 209 -14.31 39.54 21.61
C ALA A 209 -13.72 40.34 22.77
N LYS A 210 -13.58 39.69 23.92
CA LYS A 210 -12.90 40.23 25.10
C LYS A 210 -11.75 39.32 25.47
N ARG A 211 -10.55 39.85 25.46
CA ARG A 211 -9.36 39.18 25.96
C ARG A 211 -9.10 39.49 27.40
N ASP A 212 -8.86 38.49 28.21
CA ASP A 212 -8.49 38.60 29.62
C ASP A 212 -6.97 38.67 29.80
N SER A 213 -6.51 39.04 30.98
CA SER A 213 -5.09 39.10 31.38
C SER A 213 -4.36 37.77 31.23
N SER A 214 -5.06 36.66 31.39
CA SER A 214 -4.56 35.30 31.19
C SER A 214 -4.43 34.86 29.72
N GLY A 215 -4.81 35.74 28.76
CA GLY A 215 -4.79 35.41 27.33
C GLY A 215 -6.04 34.69 26.80
N VAL A 216 -6.99 34.35 27.67
CA VAL A 216 -8.26 33.73 27.31
C VAL A 216 -9.15 34.75 26.59
N ILE A 217 -9.77 34.34 25.48
CA ILE A 217 -10.66 35.17 24.67
C ILE A 217 -12.10 34.70 24.86
N TYR A 218 -12.98 35.60 25.23
CA TYR A 218 -14.44 35.37 25.32
C TYR A 218 -15.10 35.99 24.10
N LEU A 219 -15.82 35.19 23.34
CA LEU A 219 -16.52 35.57 22.11
C LEU A 219 -18.02 35.56 22.32
N LYS A 220 -18.69 36.52 21.68
CA LYS A 220 -20.13 36.57 21.55
C LYS A 220 -20.48 36.61 20.09
N HIS A 221 -21.48 35.82 19.67
CA HIS A 221 -21.90 35.61 18.28
C HIS A 221 -20.69 35.22 17.39
N GLY A 222 -20.06 34.10 17.71
CA GLY A 222 -18.94 33.58 16.95
C GLY A 222 -19.39 32.72 15.76
N ARG A 223 -18.56 32.66 14.72
CA ARG A 223 -18.65 31.69 13.60
C ARG A 223 -17.34 30.94 13.51
N TYR A 224 -17.39 29.64 13.54
CA TYR A 224 -16.23 28.79 13.34
C TYR A 224 -16.38 28.03 12.04
N THR A 225 -15.39 28.09 11.18
CA THR A 225 -15.35 27.37 9.92
C THR A 225 -13.94 26.88 9.64
N THR A 226 -13.79 25.86 8.83
CA THR A 226 -12.51 25.40 8.26
C THR A 226 -12.37 25.77 6.79
N CYS A 227 -13.32 26.50 6.25
CA CYS A 227 -13.30 27.09 4.93
C CYS A 227 -12.51 28.39 4.98
N ASP A 228 -11.55 28.55 4.05
CA ASP A 228 -10.70 29.75 3.93
C ASP A 228 -11.34 30.86 3.07
N ASP A 229 -12.56 30.63 2.56
CA ASP A 229 -13.31 31.63 1.83
C ASP A 229 -13.85 32.72 2.76
N PRO A 230 -13.81 34.02 2.40
CA PRO A 230 -14.43 35.13 3.11
C PRO A 230 -15.95 34.87 3.36
N HIS A 231 -16.62 34.18 2.44
CA HIS A 231 -18.01 33.71 2.55
C HIS A 231 -18.01 32.18 2.63
N PRO A 232 -17.78 31.61 3.81
CA PRO A 232 -17.58 30.17 3.96
C PRO A 232 -18.86 29.40 3.60
N ASP A 233 -18.71 28.30 2.84
CA ASP A 233 -19.79 27.40 2.45
C ASP A 233 -20.53 26.82 3.66
N PHE A 234 -19.86 26.73 4.80
CA PHE A 234 -20.44 26.28 6.06
C PHE A 234 -19.73 26.91 7.26
N TYR A 235 -20.47 27.07 8.34
CA TYR A 235 -19.92 27.48 9.62
C TYR A 235 -20.78 26.98 10.79
N ILE A 236 -20.17 26.85 11.94
CA ILE A 236 -20.86 26.62 13.19
C ILE A 236 -21.10 27.97 13.85
N ALA A 237 -22.33 28.35 13.98
CA ALA A 237 -22.76 29.57 14.67
C ALA A 237 -22.72 29.34 16.18
N LEU A 238 -21.90 30.10 16.88
CA LEU A 238 -21.65 29.98 18.31
C LEU A 238 -22.30 31.15 19.04
N SER A 239 -23.22 30.89 19.96
CA SER A 239 -23.84 31.96 20.76
C SER A 239 -22.81 32.63 21.67
N ARG A 240 -22.00 31.84 22.36
CA ARG A 240 -20.88 32.28 23.22
C ARG A 240 -19.75 31.25 23.12
N ALA A 241 -18.52 31.71 23.11
CA ALA A 241 -17.35 30.82 23.16
C ALA A 241 -16.25 31.37 24.07
N LYS A 242 -15.52 30.46 24.66
CA LYS A 242 -14.27 30.70 25.41
C LYS A 242 -13.14 30.05 24.66
N VAL A 243 -12.26 30.84 24.07
CA VAL A 243 -11.08 30.40 23.32
C VAL A 243 -9.86 30.45 24.22
N ARG A 244 -9.19 29.32 24.33
CA ARG A 244 -7.87 29.23 24.94
C ARG A 244 -6.85 29.03 23.84
N PRO A 245 -6.11 30.07 23.39
CA PRO A 245 -5.21 29.97 22.26
C PRO A 245 -4.24 28.80 22.38
N GLY A 246 -4.10 28.02 21.31
CA GLY A 246 -3.25 26.83 21.29
C GLY A 246 -3.73 25.62 22.11
N LYS A 247 -4.90 25.70 22.78
CA LYS A 247 -5.49 24.58 23.54
C LYS A 247 -6.84 24.13 22.97
N ASP A 248 -7.86 24.97 23.12
CA ASP A 248 -9.24 24.59 22.73
C ASP A 248 -10.19 25.80 22.63
N VAL A 249 -11.34 25.56 22.03
CA VAL A 249 -12.52 26.42 22.10
C VAL A 249 -13.64 25.66 22.79
N VAL A 250 -14.14 26.24 23.87
CA VAL A 250 -15.33 25.74 24.59
C VAL A 250 -16.48 26.68 24.27
N PHE A 251 -17.61 26.14 23.82
CA PHE A 251 -18.75 26.96 23.40
C PHE A 251 -20.08 26.50 24.01
N GLY A 252 -20.98 27.47 24.16
CA GLY A 252 -22.37 27.23 24.57
C GLY A 252 -23.25 26.81 23.39
N PRO A 253 -24.53 27.15 23.37
CA PRO A 253 -25.43 26.73 22.29
C PRO A 253 -24.89 27.12 20.92
N ALA A 254 -24.81 26.14 20.04
CA ALA A 254 -24.30 26.28 18.70
C ALA A 254 -25.18 25.52 17.71
N TYR A 255 -25.25 25.99 16.48
CA TYR A 255 -25.94 25.30 15.38
C TYR A 255 -25.13 25.41 14.10
N LEU A 256 -25.33 24.45 13.21
CA LEU A 256 -24.64 24.35 11.94
C LEU A 256 -25.41 25.14 10.87
N VAL A 257 -24.67 25.92 10.07
CA VAL A 257 -25.18 26.64 8.91
C VAL A 257 -24.43 26.15 7.68
N VAL A 258 -25.13 25.80 6.63
CA VAL A 258 -24.56 25.36 5.36
C VAL A 258 -25.19 26.15 4.23
N ALA A 259 -24.38 26.77 3.38
CA ALA A 259 -24.84 27.70 2.33
C ALA A 259 -25.87 28.73 2.86
N ASP A 260 -25.55 29.33 4.00
CA ASP A 260 -26.36 30.30 4.75
C ASP A 260 -27.73 29.77 5.25
N VAL A 261 -28.01 28.47 5.10
CA VAL A 261 -29.21 27.82 5.64
C VAL A 261 -28.91 27.20 6.99
N PRO A 262 -29.57 27.65 8.08
CA PRO A 262 -29.41 27.03 9.39
C PRO A 262 -30.02 25.62 9.42
N LEU A 263 -29.25 24.63 9.76
CA LEU A 263 -29.71 23.25 9.90
C LEU A 263 -30.33 23.04 11.31
N PRO A 264 -31.32 22.15 11.45
CA PRO A 264 -31.98 21.85 12.73
C PRO A 264 -31.08 20.99 13.67
N LEU A 265 -29.77 21.10 13.53
CA LEU A 265 -28.79 20.45 14.36
C LEU A 265 -28.23 21.46 15.34
N ALA A 266 -28.74 21.50 16.57
CA ALA A 266 -28.27 22.37 17.63
C ALA A 266 -27.56 21.56 18.73
N ILE A 267 -26.41 22.03 19.18
CA ILE A 267 -25.63 21.44 20.25
C ILE A 267 -25.67 22.41 21.44
N PRO A 268 -26.18 22.00 22.61
CA PRO A 268 -26.31 22.92 23.77
C PRO A 268 -24.94 23.32 24.33
N TYR A 269 -23.93 22.47 24.20
CA TYR A 269 -22.58 22.67 24.71
C TYR A 269 -21.56 21.78 23.96
N GLY A 270 -20.38 22.30 23.68
CA GLY A 270 -19.32 21.54 23.02
C GLY A 270 -17.93 22.17 23.17
N PHE A 271 -16.91 21.51 22.61
CA PHE A 271 -15.56 22.03 22.54
C PHE A 271 -14.83 21.51 21.31
N PHE A 272 -13.88 22.30 20.79
CA PHE A 272 -12.92 21.93 19.75
C PHE A 272 -11.51 22.01 20.33
N PRO A 273 -10.73 20.96 20.35
CA PRO A 273 -9.32 21.04 20.74
C PRO A 273 -8.46 21.61 19.59
N PHE A 274 -7.60 22.56 19.89
CA PHE A 274 -6.55 23.04 18.99
C PHE A 274 -5.25 22.25 19.20
N SER A 275 -5.32 20.95 19.19
CA SER A 275 -4.15 20.12 19.45
C SER A 275 -3.54 19.65 18.14
N LYS A 276 -2.23 19.88 17.93
CA LYS A 276 -1.45 19.22 16.87
C LYS A 276 -1.22 17.73 17.14
N LYS A 277 -1.58 17.24 18.34
CA LYS A 277 -1.49 15.85 18.74
C LYS A 277 -2.84 15.17 18.55
N TYR A 278 -2.80 13.87 18.31
CA TYR A 278 -4.00 13.03 18.30
C TYR A 278 -4.79 13.25 19.58
N SER A 279 -6.09 13.45 19.45
CA SER A 279 -7.02 13.52 20.57
C SER A 279 -8.10 12.48 20.44
N SER A 280 -8.46 11.85 21.56
CA SER A 280 -9.60 10.93 21.63
C SER A 280 -10.91 11.70 21.51
N GLY A 281 -11.94 11.08 20.91
CA GLY A 281 -13.22 11.72 20.73
C GLY A 281 -14.30 10.81 20.13
N PHE A 282 -15.53 11.30 20.11
CA PHE A 282 -16.66 10.62 19.52
C PHE A 282 -16.65 10.72 18.00
N ILE A 283 -16.97 9.63 17.33
CA ILE A 283 -17.20 9.56 15.89
C ILE A 283 -18.71 9.59 15.68
N MET A 284 -19.19 10.58 14.93
CA MET A 284 -20.61 10.72 14.64
C MET A 284 -21.06 9.62 13.69
N PRO A 285 -22.21 8.97 13.95
CA PRO A 285 -22.72 7.94 13.06
C PRO A 285 -23.25 8.53 11.76
N SER A 286 -23.07 7.82 10.66
CA SER A 286 -23.82 8.06 9.43
C SER A 286 -25.22 7.49 9.55
N TYR A 287 -26.19 8.16 8.97
CA TYR A 287 -27.58 7.75 8.99
C TYR A 287 -28.13 7.57 7.57
N GLY A 288 -29.12 6.73 7.44
CA GLY A 288 -29.78 6.45 6.17
C GLY A 288 -30.84 5.37 6.34
N ASP A 289 -31.37 4.90 5.23
CA ASP A 289 -32.36 3.84 5.17
C ASP A 289 -31.92 2.72 4.22
N GLU A 290 -32.35 1.53 4.52
CA GLU A 290 -32.15 0.33 3.72
C GLU A 290 -33.45 -0.49 3.68
N GLN A 291 -33.84 -0.94 2.50
CA GLN A 291 -35.11 -1.62 2.27
C GLN A 291 -35.29 -2.87 3.15
N ASN A 292 -34.21 -3.66 3.33
CA ASN A 292 -34.29 -4.94 4.03
C ASN A 292 -34.13 -4.82 5.55
N ARG A 293 -33.38 -3.81 6.05
CA ARG A 293 -33.03 -3.67 7.46
C ARG A 293 -33.61 -2.39 8.13
N GLY A 294 -34.24 -1.52 7.33
CA GLY A 294 -34.88 -0.27 7.79
C GLY A 294 -33.85 0.85 7.98
N PHE A 295 -34.22 1.86 8.79
CA PHE A 295 -33.34 2.99 9.09
C PHE A 295 -32.11 2.51 9.89
N TYR A 296 -30.97 3.12 9.63
CA TYR A 296 -29.72 2.77 10.31
C TYR A 296 -28.98 4.00 10.86
N LEU A 297 -28.23 3.72 11.94
CA LEU A 297 -27.10 4.53 12.38
C LEU A 297 -25.85 3.64 12.29
N ARG A 298 -24.88 4.05 11.51
CA ARG A 298 -23.66 3.27 11.19
C ARG A 298 -22.40 4.04 11.44
N ASP A 299 -21.33 3.28 11.71
CA ASP A 299 -19.97 3.80 11.84
C ASP A 299 -19.83 4.87 12.94
N GLY A 300 -20.78 4.92 13.89
CA GLY A 300 -20.71 5.75 15.07
C GLY A 300 -19.93 5.08 16.19
N GLY A 301 -19.19 5.84 17.00
CA GLY A 301 -18.42 5.24 18.06
C GLY A 301 -17.42 6.16 18.75
N TYR A 302 -16.29 5.61 19.12
CA TYR A 302 -15.27 6.35 19.84
C TYR A 302 -13.86 6.06 19.30
N TYR A 303 -13.09 7.12 19.07
CA TYR A 303 -11.69 7.08 18.69
C TYR A 303 -10.81 7.26 19.92
N PHE A 304 -9.94 6.31 20.17
CA PHE A 304 -8.94 6.34 21.23
C PHE A 304 -7.58 6.68 20.63
N ALA A 305 -7.08 7.86 20.94
CA ALA A 305 -5.71 8.27 20.66
C ALA A 305 -4.79 7.69 21.75
N ILE A 306 -4.34 6.43 21.59
CA ILE A 306 -3.56 5.73 22.61
C ILE A 306 -2.18 6.39 22.77
N ASN A 307 -1.46 6.57 21.66
CA ASN A 307 -0.17 7.24 21.61
C ASN A 307 0.22 7.61 20.15
N ASP A 308 1.37 8.25 19.96
CA ASP A 308 1.86 8.69 18.64
C ASP A 308 2.13 7.53 17.65
N LYS A 309 2.04 6.29 18.09
CA LYS A 309 2.37 5.10 17.29
C LYS A 309 1.19 4.19 17.04
N MET A 310 0.08 4.36 17.76
CA MET A 310 -1.07 3.46 17.73
C MET A 310 -2.36 4.20 18.06
N ASP A 311 -3.39 3.94 17.28
CA ASP A 311 -4.77 4.38 17.53
C ASP A 311 -5.73 3.18 17.68
N LEU A 312 -6.94 3.45 18.12
CA LEU A 312 -8.01 2.47 18.19
C LEU A 312 -9.35 3.16 17.90
N LYS A 313 -10.13 2.62 16.98
CA LYS A 313 -11.51 3.03 16.71
C LYS A 313 -12.43 1.89 17.13
N LEU A 314 -13.41 2.18 17.95
CA LEU A 314 -14.51 1.28 18.26
C LEU A 314 -15.77 1.86 17.64
N LEU A 315 -16.34 1.16 16.66
CA LEU A 315 -17.50 1.61 15.89
C LEU A 315 -18.65 0.62 16.07
N GLY A 316 -19.86 1.18 16.08
CA GLY A 316 -21.11 0.41 16.16
C GLY A 316 -22.04 0.73 15.01
N GLU A 317 -22.92 -0.20 14.70
CA GLU A 317 -24.03 -0.02 13.77
C GLU A 317 -25.29 -0.65 14.32
N ILE A 318 -26.42 0.01 14.13
CA ILE A 318 -27.73 -0.47 14.53
C ILE A 318 -28.77 -0.16 13.44
N TYR A 319 -29.73 -1.04 13.31
CA TYR A 319 -30.81 -0.94 12.33
C TYR A 319 -32.16 -1.13 13.01
N THR A 320 -33.17 -0.47 12.52
CA THR A 320 -34.53 -0.48 13.14
C THR A 320 -35.20 -1.86 13.16
N ARG A 321 -34.85 -2.75 12.22
CA ARG A 321 -35.34 -4.16 12.21
C ARG A 321 -34.49 -5.10 13.10
N GLY A 322 -33.64 -4.56 13.96
CA GLY A 322 -32.91 -5.33 14.97
C GLY A 322 -31.59 -5.94 14.52
N SER A 323 -31.09 -5.60 13.33
CA SER A 323 -29.70 -5.90 12.96
C SER A 323 -28.74 -4.98 13.72
N TRP A 324 -27.56 -5.49 14.06
CA TRP A 324 -26.52 -4.69 14.71
C TRP A 324 -25.12 -5.23 14.38
N GLY A 325 -24.13 -4.37 14.55
CA GLY A 325 -22.74 -4.74 14.36
C GLY A 325 -21.80 -3.92 15.20
N VAL A 326 -20.60 -4.46 15.41
CA VAL A 326 -19.49 -3.79 16.09
C VAL A 326 -18.23 -4.02 15.28
N SER A 327 -17.45 -2.96 15.08
CA SER A 327 -16.14 -3.06 14.45
C SER A 327 -15.06 -2.37 15.29
N VAL A 328 -13.88 -2.96 15.27
CA VAL A 328 -12.68 -2.45 15.94
C VAL A 328 -11.62 -2.28 14.89
N THR A 329 -11.11 -1.06 14.73
CA THR A 329 -10.02 -0.76 13.80
C THR A 329 -8.87 -0.13 14.58
N SER A 330 -7.65 -0.55 14.29
CA SER A 330 -6.44 0.01 14.90
C SER A 330 -5.38 0.16 13.83
N ASN A 331 -4.77 1.35 13.76
CA ASN A 331 -3.60 1.58 12.94
C ASN A 331 -2.40 1.76 13.86
N TYR A 332 -1.28 1.16 13.49
CA TYR A 332 -0.04 1.30 14.26
C TYR A 332 1.14 1.48 13.32
N LYS A 333 2.03 2.43 13.69
CA LYS A 333 3.20 2.76 12.88
C LYS A 333 4.35 3.23 13.75
N LYS A 334 5.52 2.63 13.56
CA LYS A 334 6.77 3.14 14.10
C LYS A 334 7.74 3.37 12.94
N ARG A 335 8.06 4.65 12.68
CA ARG A 335 8.91 5.05 11.55
C ARG A 335 10.22 4.25 11.54
N TYR A 336 10.59 3.73 10.37
CA TYR A 336 11.75 2.88 10.13
C TYR A 336 11.76 1.54 10.90
N ARG A 337 10.61 1.10 11.45
CA ARG A 337 10.50 -0.21 12.11
C ARG A 337 9.37 -1.05 11.57
N TYR A 338 8.14 -0.57 11.65
CA TYR A 338 6.96 -1.30 11.19
C TYR A 338 5.77 -0.38 10.96
N ASN A 339 4.85 -0.84 10.15
CA ASN A 339 3.51 -0.29 10.00
C ASN A 339 2.51 -1.44 9.88
N GLY A 340 1.27 -1.16 10.25
CA GLY A 340 0.20 -2.12 10.09
C GLY A 340 -1.14 -1.55 10.47
N ASN A 341 -2.18 -2.28 10.07
CA ASN A 341 -3.55 -2.03 10.43
C ASN A 341 -4.24 -3.33 10.86
N PHE A 342 -5.18 -3.21 11.75
CA PHE A 342 -6.02 -4.29 12.26
C PHE A 342 -7.48 -3.87 12.15
N LEU A 343 -8.33 -4.76 11.65
CA LEU A 343 -9.77 -4.60 11.62
C LEU A 343 -10.42 -5.90 12.05
N PHE A 344 -11.30 -5.80 13.02
CA PHE A 344 -12.22 -6.87 13.37
C PHE A 344 -13.64 -6.34 13.31
N SER A 345 -14.52 -7.02 12.60
CA SER A 345 -15.92 -6.64 12.49
C SER A 345 -16.80 -7.86 12.76
N TYR A 346 -17.83 -7.65 13.55
CA TYR A 346 -18.82 -8.66 13.88
C TYR A 346 -20.22 -8.09 13.63
N GLN A 347 -21.06 -8.82 12.92
CA GLN A 347 -22.39 -8.39 12.52
C GLN A 347 -23.41 -9.50 12.80
N ASN A 348 -24.57 -9.11 13.34
CA ASN A 348 -25.77 -9.91 13.40
C ASN A 348 -26.81 -9.25 12.47
N THR A 349 -27.09 -9.89 11.35
CA THR A 349 -27.99 -9.39 10.32
C THR A 349 -29.32 -10.13 10.40
N LYS A 350 -30.41 -9.36 10.53
CA LYS A 350 -31.79 -9.85 10.50
C LYS A 350 -32.46 -9.25 9.27
N THR A 351 -33.00 -10.11 8.43
CA THR A 351 -33.76 -9.75 7.24
C THR A 351 -35.14 -10.40 7.29
N GLY A 352 -36.14 -9.76 6.71
CA GLY A 352 -37.54 -10.16 6.83
C GLY A 352 -38.17 -9.75 8.17
N ASP A 353 -39.45 -9.98 8.31
CA ASP A 353 -40.20 -9.66 9.54
C ASP A 353 -40.29 -10.88 10.45
N LYS A 354 -40.05 -10.68 11.74
CA LYS A 354 -40.02 -11.78 12.72
C LYS A 354 -41.39 -12.50 12.77
N GLY A 355 -41.36 -13.81 12.49
CA GLY A 355 -42.55 -14.65 12.41
C GLY A 355 -43.02 -14.92 10.99
N MET A 356 -42.44 -14.30 9.96
CA MET A 356 -42.69 -14.61 8.56
C MET A 356 -41.72 -15.64 8.00
N PRO A 357 -42.07 -16.39 6.94
CA PRO A 357 -41.21 -17.44 6.36
C PRO A 357 -39.89 -16.92 5.77
N ASP A 358 -39.83 -15.64 5.46
CA ASP A 358 -38.66 -14.95 4.91
C ASP A 358 -37.70 -14.42 5.98
N PHE A 359 -38.02 -14.60 7.29
CA PHE A 359 -37.15 -14.18 8.37
C PHE A 359 -35.86 -14.98 8.40
N GLN A 360 -34.74 -14.29 8.31
CA GLN A 360 -33.40 -14.87 8.42
C GLN A 360 -32.56 -14.08 9.43
N GLU A 361 -31.85 -14.81 10.26
CA GLU A 361 -30.86 -14.27 11.19
C GLU A 361 -29.49 -14.89 10.92
N ASN A 362 -28.55 -14.07 10.47
CA ASN A 362 -27.21 -14.49 10.10
C ASN A 362 -26.17 -13.74 10.93
N THR A 363 -25.27 -14.48 11.53
CA THR A 363 -24.10 -13.94 12.21
C THR A 363 -22.88 -14.05 11.30
N SER A 364 -22.15 -12.96 11.16
CA SER A 364 -20.96 -12.91 10.32
C SER A 364 -19.85 -12.11 10.97
N PHE A 365 -18.60 -12.45 10.66
CA PHE A 365 -17.46 -11.70 11.12
C PHE A 365 -16.39 -11.60 10.05
N LYS A 366 -15.51 -10.58 10.19
CA LYS A 366 -14.34 -10.35 9.35
C LYS A 366 -13.17 -9.96 10.21
N LEU A 367 -12.03 -10.54 9.91
CA LEU A 367 -10.74 -10.22 10.51
C LEU A 367 -9.76 -9.85 9.40
N GLN A 368 -9.27 -8.64 9.44
CA GLN A 368 -8.17 -8.20 8.58
C GLN A 368 -7.01 -7.72 9.44
N TRP A 369 -5.83 -8.17 9.11
CA TRP A 369 -4.62 -7.69 9.74
C TRP A 369 -3.51 -7.64 8.72
N ARG A 370 -2.96 -6.45 8.53
CA ARG A 370 -1.80 -6.24 7.70
C ARG A 370 -0.66 -5.72 8.56
N HIS A 371 0.47 -6.35 8.43
CA HIS A 371 1.70 -5.94 9.12
C HIS A 371 2.86 -6.00 8.14
N THR A 372 3.66 -4.94 8.13
CA THR A 372 4.88 -4.87 7.32
C THR A 372 6.00 -4.33 8.18
N GLN A 373 7.05 -5.10 8.34
CA GLN A 373 8.29 -4.67 8.96
C GLN A 373 9.13 -3.90 7.93
N ASP A 374 9.66 -2.75 8.33
CA ASP A 374 10.58 -1.97 7.50
C ASP A 374 11.95 -2.66 7.44
N GLN A 375 12.56 -2.72 6.27
CA GLN A 375 13.92 -3.31 6.07
C GLN A 375 14.98 -2.63 6.93
N LYS A 376 14.81 -1.33 7.25
CA LYS A 376 15.71 -0.58 8.13
C LYS A 376 15.63 -1.02 9.59
N ALA A 377 14.57 -1.72 10.00
CA ALA A 377 14.43 -2.23 11.36
C ALA A 377 15.37 -3.39 11.66
N ASN A 378 15.49 -4.29 10.70
CA ASN A 378 16.44 -5.41 10.71
C ASN A 378 16.76 -5.79 9.25
N PRO A 379 17.96 -5.50 8.74
CA PRO A 379 18.36 -5.83 7.37
C PRO A 379 18.37 -7.33 7.06
N PHE A 380 18.46 -8.16 8.10
CA PHE A 380 18.60 -9.61 7.95
C PHE A 380 17.29 -10.38 8.18
N SER A 381 16.27 -9.76 8.77
CA SER A 381 15.02 -10.43 9.07
C SER A 381 13.83 -9.54 8.78
N THR A 382 12.81 -10.07 8.11
CA THR A 382 11.57 -9.38 7.78
C THR A 382 10.37 -10.21 8.20
N LEU A 383 9.35 -9.53 8.77
CA LEU A 383 8.05 -10.09 9.07
C LEU A 383 6.99 -9.32 8.31
N THR A 384 6.19 -10.04 7.52
CA THR A 384 5.02 -9.49 6.83
C THR A 384 3.80 -10.36 7.12
N ALA A 385 2.66 -9.74 7.33
CA ALA A 385 1.40 -10.43 7.49
C ALA A 385 0.31 -9.73 6.67
N SER A 386 -0.50 -10.53 6.00
CA SER A 386 -1.69 -10.11 5.27
C SER A 386 -2.80 -11.11 5.57
N VAL A 387 -3.52 -10.89 6.66
CA VAL A 387 -4.64 -11.74 7.07
C VAL A 387 -5.93 -11.11 6.59
N ASN A 388 -6.73 -11.88 5.85
CA ASN A 388 -8.06 -11.50 5.38
C ASN A 388 -9.00 -12.70 5.51
N PHE A 389 -9.54 -12.85 6.70
CA PHE A 389 -10.42 -13.95 7.04
C PHE A 389 -11.85 -13.44 7.32
N ALA A 390 -12.85 -14.06 6.73
CA ALA A 390 -14.25 -13.71 7.00
C ALA A 390 -15.17 -14.92 6.83
N THR A 391 -16.33 -14.88 7.49
CA THR A 391 -17.39 -15.85 7.20
C THR A 391 -17.91 -15.67 5.78
N THR A 392 -18.34 -16.76 5.15
CA THR A 392 -18.84 -16.79 3.77
C THR A 392 -19.99 -15.78 3.53
N SER A 393 -20.83 -15.57 4.55
CA SER A 393 -21.96 -14.65 4.50
C SER A 393 -21.60 -13.17 4.70
N TYR A 394 -20.37 -12.85 5.16
CA TYR A 394 -20.02 -11.48 5.57
C TYR A 394 -20.25 -10.45 4.47
N GLU A 395 -19.70 -10.67 3.28
CA GLU A 395 -19.80 -9.69 2.19
C GLU A 395 -21.23 -9.52 1.67
N ARG A 396 -22.03 -10.57 1.72
CA ARG A 396 -23.45 -10.50 1.34
C ARG A 396 -24.28 -9.70 2.35
N ASN A 397 -23.89 -9.72 3.62
CA ASN A 397 -24.60 -9.06 4.71
C ASN A 397 -24.04 -7.68 5.04
N ASN A 398 -22.84 -7.35 4.58
CA ASN A 398 -22.23 -6.06 4.83
C ASN A 398 -22.64 -5.02 3.77
N LEU A 399 -23.26 -3.93 4.22
CA LEU A 399 -23.78 -2.90 3.32
C LEU A 399 -22.67 -2.26 2.47
N THR A 400 -21.49 -2.07 3.02
CA THR A 400 -20.37 -1.47 2.28
C THR A 400 -19.88 -2.41 1.18
N SER A 401 -19.83 -3.70 1.46
CA SER A 401 -19.39 -4.73 0.50
C SER A 401 -20.39 -4.95 -0.63
N MET A 402 -21.70 -4.77 -0.36
CA MET A 402 -22.75 -4.89 -1.40
C MET A 402 -22.58 -3.90 -2.56
N TYR A 403 -21.91 -2.77 -2.32
CA TYR A 403 -21.62 -1.76 -3.35
C TYR A 403 -20.19 -1.87 -3.91
N ASN A 404 -19.44 -2.88 -3.49
CA ASN A 404 -18.12 -3.20 -4.02
C ASN A 404 -18.19 -4.50 -4.83
N PRO A 405 -18.28 -4.43 -6.17
CA PRO A 405 -18.38 -5.62 -7.02
C PRO A 405 -17.20 -6.58 -6.84
N GLN A 406 -16.00 -6.07 -6.62
CA GLN A 406 -14.80 -6.89 -6.40
C GLN A 406 -14.91 -7.71 -5.11
N ALA A 407 -15.39 -7.11 -4.02
CA ALA A 407 -15.63 -7.82 -2.76
C ALA A 407 -16.71 -8.89 -2.92
N MET A 408 -17.79 -8.59 -3.67
CA MET A 408 -18.90 -9.51 -3.92
C MET A 408 -18.53 -10.68 -4.84
N THR A 409 -17.66 -10.46 -5.82
CA THR A 409 -17.24 -11.49 -6.79
C THR A 409 -16.01 -12.29 -6.34
N GLN A 410 -15.38 -11.92 -5.25
CA GLN A 410 -14.22 -12.62 -4.73
C GLN A 410 -14.59 -14.04 -4.27
N SER A 411 -14.21 -15.02 -5.07
CA SER A 411 -14.48 -16.43 -4.80
C SER A 411 -13.46 -17.06 -3.81
N THR A 412 -12.26 -16.49 -3.72
CA THR A 412 -11.19 -17.01 -2.89
C THR A 412 -10.56 -15.89 -2.06
N ARG A 413 -10.33 -16.14 -0.77
CA ARG A 413 -9.60 -15.24 0.13
C ARG A 413 -8.33 -15.90 0.61
N THR A 414 -7.25 -15.19 0.58
CA THR A 414 -5.96 -15.67 1.04
C THR A 414 -5.48 -14.85 2.23
N SER A 415 -4.95 -15.54 3.22
CA SER A 415 -4.29 -14.95 4.37
C SER A 415 -2.90 -15.55 4.46
N SER A 416 -1.89 -14.73 4.61
CA SER A 416 -0.52 -15.19 4.75
C SER A 416 0.23 -14.42 5.85
N VAL A 417 1.08 -15.14 6.55
CA VAL A 417 2.06 -14.57 7.47
C VAL A 417 3.41 -15.12 7.06
N ASN A 418 4.31 -14.23 6.66
CA ASN A 418 5.63 -14.59 6.16
C ASN A 418 6.69 -14.00 7.08
N TRP A 419 7.56 -14.86 7.56
CA TRP A 419 8.78 -14.48 8.25
C TRP A 419 9.99 -14.98 7.47
N SER A 420 10.96 -14.14 7.22
CA SER A 420 12.20 -14.53 6.55
C SER A 420 13.40 -13.95 7.27
N THR A 421 14.49 -14.72 7.29
CA THR A 421 15.75 -14.28 7.85
C THR A 421 16.94 -14.78 7.02
N ASN A 422 17.94 -13.94 6.88
CA ASN A 422 19.16 -14.22 6.13
C ASN A 422 20.37 -14.30 7.06
N PHE A 423 21.06 -15.42 7.02
CA PHE A 423 22.33 -15.66 7.73
C PHE A 423 23.48 -15.45 6.73
N SER A 424 23.92 -14.22 6.57
CA SER A 424 24.93 -13.84 5.57
C SER A 424 26.27 -14.54 5.78
N SER A 425 26.62 -14.92 7.01
CA SER A 425 27.86 -15.63 7.35
C SER A 425 27.99 -17.01 6.71
N ILE A 426 26.89 -17.70 6.49
CA ILE A 426 26.82 -19.03 5.89
C ILE A 426 26.03 -19.05 4.58
N GLY A 427 25.62 -17.89 4.08
CA GLY A 427 24.83 -17.77 2.85
C GLY A 427 23.47 -18.49 2.90
N MET A 428 22.87 -18.62 4.08
CA MET A 428 21.60 -19.31 4.30
C MET A 428 20.46 -18.32 4.47
N SER A 429 19.36 -18.57 3.79
CA SER A 429 18.08 -17.91 4.03
C SER A 429 17.08 -18.93 4.57
N LEU A 430 16.34 -18.51 5.60
CA LEU A 430 15.26 -19.27 6.22
C LEU A 430 13.99 -18.45 6.07
N SER A 431 12.93 -19.07 5.55
CA SER A 431 11.60 -18.46 5.52
C SER A 431 10.56 -19.42 6.07
N ALA A 432 9.66 -18.89 6.88
CA ALA A 432 8.51 -19.58 7.40
C ALA A 432 7.23 -18.85 6.98
N GLU A 433 6.32 -19.58 6.39
CA GLU A 433 5.04 -19.08 5.90
C GLU A 433 3.90 -19.86 6.53
N ALA A 434 2.86 -19.14 6.94
CA ALA A 434 1.55 -19.67 7.24
C ALA A 434 0.57 -19.12 6.21
N ASN A 435 -0.14 -19.95 5.51
CA ASN A 435 -1.11 -19.58 4.48
C ASN A 435 -2.46 -20.23 4.74
N VAL A 436 -3.53 -19.45 4.60
CA VAL A 436 -4.92 -19.89 4.67
C VAL A 436 -5.64 -19.39 3.43
N ALA A 437 -6.16 -20.27 2.61
CA ALA A 437 -6.99 -19.95 1.47
C ALA A 437 -8.42 -20.44 1.73
N GLN A 438 -9.38 -19.51 1.74
CA GLN A 438 -10.80 -19.80 1.86
C GLN A 438 -11.47 -19.74 0.50
N ASN A 439 -12.14 -20.80 0.09
CA ASN A 439 -13.05 -20.79 -1.05
C ASN A 439 -14.46 -20.47 -0.56
N MET A 440 -14.99 -19.34 -1.02
CA MET A 440 -16.27 -18.80 -0.58
C MET A 440 -17.50 -19.49 -1.23
N ARG A 441 -17.29 -20.34 -2.24
CA ARG A 441 -18.38 -21.05 -2.93
C ARG A 441 -18.79 -22.33 -2.20
N ASP A 442 -17.80 -23.14 -1.84
CA ASP A 442 -17.97 -24.48 -1.25
C ASP A 442 -17.59 -24.54 0.23
N SER A 443 -17.23 -23.40 0.82
CA SER A 443 -16.79 -23.26 2.21
C SER A 443 -15.58 -24.16 2.54
N MET A 444 -14.73 -24.41 1.54
CA MET A 444 -13.48 -25.15 1.72
C MET A 444 -12.38 -24.21 2.20
N VAL A 445 -11.60 -24.68 3.13
CA VAL A 445 -10.42 -23.99 3.66
C VAL A 445 -9.19 -24.84 3.39
N SER A 446 -8.25 -24.30 2.64
CA SER A 446 -6.91 -24.87 2.46
C SER A 446 -5.96 -24.18 3.43
N LEU A 447 -5.41 -24.93 4.33
CA LEU A 447 -4.46 -24.46 5.35
C LEU A 447 -3.08 -25.02 5.05
N THR A 448 -2.07 -24.16 5.02
CA THR A 448 -0.66 -24.58 4.92
C THR A 448 0.09 -23.96 6.09
N LEU A 449 0.54 -24.82 7.04
CA LEU A 449 1.12 -24.35 8.30
C LEU A 449 1.94 -25.45 9.00
N PRO A 450 3.25 -25.27 9.21
CA PRO A 450 4.09 -24.28 8.55
C PRO A 450 4.48 -24.69 7.13
N ASN A 451 4.87 -23.71 6.31
CA ASN A 451 5.67 -23.91 5.11
C ASN A 451 7.04 -23.30 5.39
N LEU A 452 8.00 -24.14 5.74
CA LEU A 452 9.34 -23.72 6.10
C LEU A 452 10.27 -23.98 4.93
N ASN A 453 10.94 -22.93 4.45
CA ASN A 453 11.92 -23.04 3.38
C ASN A 453 13.31 -22.66 3.91
N ILE A 454 14.26 -23.55 3.69
CA ILE A 454 15.67 -23.36 3.98
C ILE A 454 16.40 -23.31 2.63
N ASN A 455 17.09 -22.23 2.35
CA ASN A 455 17.85 -22.10 1.11
C ASN A 455 19.29 -21.69 1.45
N ILE A 456 20.25 -22.54 1.06
CA ILE A 456 21.66 -22.23 1.14
C ILE A 456 22.11 -21.82 -0.26
N ALA A 457 22.62 -20.59 -0.38
CA ALA A 457 23.11 -20.05 -1.63
C ALA A 457 24.23 -20.92 -2.21
N ASN A 458 24.52 -20.75 -3.50
CA ASN A 458 25.59 -21.49 -4.14
C ASN A 458 26.91 -21.33 -3.37
N PHE A 459 27.49 -22.44 -2.93
CA PHE A 459 28.81 -22.49 -2.35
C PHE A 459 29.72 -23.38 -3.23
N TYR A 460 30.96 -23.09 -3.16
CA TYR A 460 31.99 -23.77 -3.98
C TYR A 460 32.87 -24.61 -3.06
N PRO A 461 32.57 -25.88 -2.84
CA PRO A 461 33.24 -26.70 -1.83
C PRO A 461 34.73 -26.93 -2.14
N PHE A 462 35.10 -26.90 -3.41
CA PHE A 462 36.44 -27.17 -3.88
C PHE A 462 37.27 -25.92 -4.19
N ARG A 463 36.72 -24.71 -3.92
CA ARG A 463 37.40 -23.45 -4.22
C ARG A 463 38.47 -23.15 -3.19
N ARG A 464 39.70 -22.84 -3.67
CA ARG A 464 40.80 -22.44 -2.82
C ARG A 464 40.51 -21.16 -2.07
N LYS A 465 40.88 -21.06 -0.78
CA LYS A 465 40.73 -19.87 0.05
C LYS A 465 41.56 -18.67 -0.45
N LYS A 466 42.71 -18.92 -1.06
CA LYS A 466 43.58 -17.90 -1.68
C LYS A 466 43.70 -18.25 -3.17
N MET A 467 43.16 -17.39 -4.02
CA MET A 467 43.23 -17.56 -5.46
C MET A 467 44.59 -17.07 -5.95
N ALA A 468 45.40 -17.98 -6.47
CA ALA A 468 46.62 -17.68 -7.19
C ALA A 468 46.55 -18.34 -8.57
N GLY A 469 46.53 -17.52 -9.64
CA GLY A 469 46.34 -17.96 -11.02
C GLY A 469 44.88 -18.20 -11.40
N GLU A 470 44.64 -18.83 -12.55
CA GLU A 470 43.30 -19.14 -13.07
C GLU A 470 42.55 -20.18 -12.23
N GLU A 471 41.20 -20.05 -12.21
CA GLU A 471 40.32 -21.02 -11.56
C GLU A 471 40.44 -22.39 -12.25
N ARG A 472 40.69 -23.45 -11.47
CA ARG A 472 40.72 -24.82 -11.96
C ARG A 472 39.26 -25.31 -12.21
N TRP A 473 39.10 -26.30 -13.07
CA TRP A 473 37.79 -26.80 -13.47
C TRP A 473 36.92 -27.24 -12.27
N TYR A 474 37.47 -27.88 -11.25
CA TYR A 474 36.78 -28.34 -10.06
C TYR A 474 36.41 -27.20 -9.11
N GLU A 475 37.11 -26.07 -9.17
CA GLU A 475 36.76 -24.88 -8.36
C GLU A 475 35.48 -24.16 -8.85
N LYS A 476 35.07 -24.43 -10.08
CA LYS A 476 33.85 -23.95 -10.72
C LYS A 476 32.62 -24.77 -10.34
N ILE A 477 32.76 -25.86 -9.59
CA ILE A 477 31.66 -26.69 -9.13
C ILE A 477 30.98 -25.98 -7.96
N SER A 478 29.74 -25.66 -8.14
CA SER A 478 28.88 -25.07 -7.13
C SER A 478 27.82 -26.05 -6.67
N VAL A 479 27.53 -26.01 -5.40
CA VAL A 479 26.46 -26.79 -4.77
C VAL A 479 25.49 -25.81 -4.12
N ARG A 480 24.22 -26.07 -4.27
CA ARG A 480 23.13 -25.36 -3.61
C ARG A 480 22.30 -26.36 -2.82
N TYR A 481 21.67 -25.89 -1.77
CA TYR A 481 20.70 -26.69 -1.03
C TYR A 481 19.40 -25.92 -0.85
N THR A 482 18.30 -26.60 -1.10
CA THR A 482 16.96 -26.08 -0.79
C THR A 482 16.19 -27.17 -0.04
N GLY A 483 15.82 -26.89 1.21
CA GLY A 483 14.96 -27.74 2.03
C GLY A 483 13.59 -27.07 2.20
N GLN A 484 12.52 -27.83 2.08
CA GLN A 484 11.16 -27.35 2.30
C GLN A 484 10.39 -28.34 3.18
N LEU A 485 9.91 -27.89 4.34
CA LEU A 485 8.96 -28.61 5.17
C LEU A 485 7.59 -27.97 4.95
N LYS A 486 6.60 -28.75 4.55
CA LYS A 486 5.27 -28.28 4.27
C LYS A 486 4.22 -29.19 4.90
N ASN A 487 3.31 -28.60 5.65
CA ASN A 487 2.14 -29.26 6.19
C ASN A 487 0.90 -28.57 5.61
N SER A 488 -0.07 -29.36 5.12
CA SER A 488 -1.26 -28.83 4.46
C SER A 488 -2.50 -29.64 4.84
N LEU A 489 -3.61 -28.91 5.03
CA LEU A 489 -4.93 -29.47 5.29
C LEU A 489 -5.92 -28.82 4.32
N ASP A 490 -6.75 -29.63 3.68
CA ASP A 490 -7.93 -29.20 2.93
C ASP A 490 -9.18 -29.74 3.62
N ALA A 491 -9.96 -28.86 4.22
CA ALA A 491 -11.14 -29.25 4.98
C ALA A 491 -12.27 -28.21 4.86
N LYS A 492 -13.50 -28.62 5.14
CA LYS A 492 -14.61 -27.68 5.32
C LYS A 492 -14.37 -26.80 6.56
N GLU A 493 -14.85 -25.56 6.51
CA GLU A 493 -14.65 -24.56 7.56
C GLU A 493 -15.02 -25.07 8.97
N ASP A 494 -16.06 -25.89 9.10
CA ASP A 494 -16.52 -26.47 10.36
C ASP A 494 -15.63 -27.61 10.90
N LYS A 495 -14.81 -28.22 10.04
CA LYS A 495 -13.92 -29.34 10.36
C LYS A 495 -12.46 -28.95 10.60
N VAL A 496 -12.04 -27.76 10.19
CA VAL A 496 -10.64 -27.31 10.27
C VAL A 496 -10.05 -27.48 11.70
N PHE A 497 -10.80 -27.07 12.72
CA PHE A 497 -10.35 -27.15 14.13
C PHE A 497 -10.60 -28.49 14.82
N LYS A 498 -11.16 -29.44 14.10
CA LYS A 498 -11.39 -30.82 14.60
C LYS A 498 -10.45 -31.83 13.94
N SER A 499 -9.59 -31.34 13.03
CA SER A 499 -8.67 -32.17 12.26
C SER A 499 -7.57 -32.76 13.15
N ASP A 500 -7.20 -34.01 12.90
CA ASP A 500 -6.05 -34.68 13.48
C ASP A 500 -4.78 -34.35 12.67
N LEU A 501 -3.72 -33.89 13.35
CA LEU A 501 -2.45 -33.49 12.72
C LEU A 501 -1.74 -34.64 11.99
N VAL A 502 -2.01 -35.89 12.33
CA VAL A 502 -1.37 -37.04 11.70
C VAL A 502 -2.25 -37.62 10.59
N LYS A 503 -3.56 -37.72 10.82
CA LYS A 503 -4.50 -38.41 9.92
C LYS A 503 -5.02 -37.50 8.81
N ASP A 504 -5.37 -36.25 9.15
CA ASP A 504 -6.05 -35.35 8.21
C ASP A 504 -5.07 -34.41 7.50
N TRP A 505 -3.90 -34.16 8.09
CA TRP A 505 -2.89 -33.30 7.50
C TRP A 505 -1.94 -34.07 6.60
N ARG A 506 -1.62 -33.47 5.48
CA ARG A 506 -0.55 -33.94 4.60
C ARG A 506 0.75 -33.30 5.06
N ASN A 507 1.64 -34.12 5.61
CA ASN A 507 2.92 -33.67 6.13
C ASN A 507 4.04 -34.20 5.24
N ALA A 508 4.89 -33.30 4.75
CA ALA A 508 6.00 -33.69 3.89
C ALA A 508 7.19 -32.75 4.00
N MET A 509 8.36 -33.30 3.76
CA MET A 509 9.62 -32.56 3.64
C MET A 509 10.31 -32.88 2.30
N SER A 510 10.90 -31.89 1.65
CA SER A 510 11.64 -32.05 0.41
C SER A 510 13.03 -31.45 0.53
N HIS A 511 14.04 -32.17 0.04
CA HIS A 511 15.41 -31.73 -0.06
C HIS A 511 15.81 -31.72 -1.52
N GLN A 512 16.37 -30.61 -1.99
CA GLN A 512 16.88 -30.47 -3.35
C GLN A 512 18.33 -30.02 -3.30
N ILE A 513 19.20 -30.79 -3.96
CA ILE A 513 20.64 -30.55 -4.00
C ILE A 513 21.07 -30.48 -5.47
N PRO A 514 20.95 -29.33 -6.12
CA PRO A 514 21.54 -29.12 -7.41
C PRO A 514 23.06 -28.90 -7.27
N VAL A 515 23.85 -29.69 -8.04
CA VAL A 515 25.28 -29.54 -8.24
C VAL A 515 25.48 -29.10 -9.67
N GLN A 516 26.18 -27.99 -9.91
CA GLN A 516 26.38 -27.46 -11.26
C GLN A 516 27.78 -26.87 -11.42
N ALA A 517 28.26 -26.89 -12.65
CA ALA A 517 29.49 -26.21 -13.02
C ALA A 517 29.32 -25.48 -14.36
N ASN A 518 30.08 -24.42 -14.58
CA ASN A 518 30.07 -23.69 -15.84
C ASN A 518 31.52 -23.61 -16.38
N PHE A 519 31.70 -24.10 -17.60
CA PHE A 519 32.98 -24.08 -18.29
C PHE A 519 32.82 -23.31 -19.60
N THR A 520 33.78 -22.44 -19.88
CA THR A 520 33.90 -21.84 -21.21
C THR A 520 35.03 -22.54 -21.93
N VAL A 521 34.74 -23.13 -23.07
CA VAL A 521 35.69 -23.87 -23.91
C VAL A 521 35.86 -23.09 -25.21
N PHE A 522 37.07 -22.93 -25.68
CA PHE A 522 37.41 -22.15 -26.87
C PHE A 522 36.94 -20.69 -26.83
N ASP A 523 36.71 -20.12 -25.65
CA ASP A 523 36.18 -18.77 -25.39
C ASP A 523 34.78 -18.51 -25.92
N TYR A 524 34.14 -19.44 -26.59
CA TYR A 524 32.84 -19.25 -27.26
C TYR A 524 31.75 -20.20 -26.80
N LEU A 525 32.11 -21.43 -26.38
CA LEU A 525 31.18 -22.46 -26.01
C LEU A 525 31.10 -22.60 -24.50
N THR A 526 29.96 -22.25 -23.92
CA THR A 526 29.68 -22.51 -22.51
C THR A 526 29.07 -23.88 -22.33
N ILE A 527 29.73 -24.74 -21.56
CA ILE A 527 29.30 -26.08 -21.18
C ILE A 527 28.88 -26.05 -19.72
N SER A 528 27.63 -26.37 -19.42
CA SER A 528 27.06 -26.31 -18.08
C SER A 528 26.47 -27.67 -17.68
N PRO A 529 27.28 -28.60 -17.18
CA PRO A 529 26.78 -29.84 -16.58
C PRO A 529 26.12 -29.55 -15.25
N SER A 530 25.00 -30.23 -14.99
CA SER A 530 24.26 -30.15 -13.72
C SER A 530 23.71 -31.52 -13.32
N PHE A 531 23.76 -31.79 -12.03
CA PHE A 531 23.16 -32.96 -11.40
C PHE A 531 22.17 -32.44 -10.36
N HIS A 532 20.93 -32.93 -10.44
CA HIS A 532 19.88 -32.54 -9.50
C HIS A 532 19.44 -33.77 -8.73
N PHE A 533 19.62 -33.75 -7.43
CA PHE A 533 19.09 -34.74 -6.51
C PHE A 533 17.91 -34.14 -5.75
N THR A 534 16.81 -34.87 -5.73
CA THR A 534 15.59 -34.51 -4.99
C THR A 534 15.20 -35.67 -4.10
N ASP A 535 15.04 -35.40 -2.83
CA ASP A 535 14.56 -36.31 -1.80
C ASP A 535 13.30 -35.78 -1.17
N ARG A 536 12.31 -36.65 -0.93
CA ARG A 536 10.99 -36.33 -0.38
C ARG A 536 10.68 -37.28 0.75
N MET A 537 10.30 -36.72 1.87
CA MET A 537 9.93 -37.47 3.07
C MET A 537 8.44 -37.26 3.33
N TYR A 538 7.73 -38.37 3.54
CA TYR A 538 6.30 -38.41 3.78
C TYR A 538 5.98 -39.15 5.07
N THR A 539 4.87 -38.77 5.72
CA THR A 539 4.37 -39.39 6.96
C THR A 539 3.31 -40.46 6.69
N ASN A 540 2.91 -40.61 5.43
CA ASN A 540 1.92 -41.63 5.04
C ASN A 540 2.13 -42.05 3.58
N LYS A 541 1.59 -43.15 3.22
CA LYS A 541 1.41 -43.66 1.87
C LYS A 541 0.00 -44.19 1.71
N ILE A 542 -0.55 -44.19 0.50
CA ILE A 542 -1.87 -44.72 0.19
C ILE A 542 -1.69 -45.95 -0.68
N MET A 543 -2.06 -47.10 -0.13
CA MET A 543 -2.14 -48.36 -0.86
C MET A 543 -3.52 -48.47 -1.52
N ARG A 544 -3.55 -48.91 -2.77
CA ARG A 544 -4.76 -49.01 -3.55
C ARG A 544 -4.99 -50.47 -3.92
N SER A 545 -6.23 -50.94 -3.80
CA SER A 545 -6.70 -52.24 -4.20
C SER A 545 -8.04 -52.10 -4.89
N TRP A 546 -8.44 -53.12 -5.62
CA TRP A 546 -9.75 -53.18 -6.25
C TRP A 546 -10.65 -54.11 -5.42
N ASP A 547 -11.83 -53.63 -5.08
CA ASP A 547 -12.90 -54.44 -4.49
C ASP A 547 -13.78 -54.95 -5.62
N GLU A 548 -13.78 -56.27 -5.81
CA GLU A 548 -14.55 -56.91 -6.87
C GLU A 548 -16.05 -57.00 -6.54
N GLU A 549 -16.44 -56.98 -5.25
CA GLU A 549 -17.85 -57.03 -4.85
C GLU A 549 -18.52 -55.67 -5.09
N GLU A 550 -17.87 -54.59 -4.70
CA GLU A 550 -18.39 -53.24 -4.86
C GLU A 550 -17.97 -52.59 -6.17
N GLN A 551 -17.06 -53.21 -6.96
CA GLN A 551 -16.45 -52.67 -8.16
C GLN A 551 -15.89 -51.25 -8.02
N VAL A 552 -15.23 -50.99 -6.93
CA VAL A 552 -14.64 -49.70 -6.62
C VAL A 552 -13.17 -49.83 -6.21
N GLU A 553 -12.43 -48.76 -6.46
CA GLU A 553 -11.06 -48.61 -5.99
C GLU A 553 -11.06 -48.30 -4.47
N VAL A 554 -10.47 -49.14 -3.66
CA VAL A 554 -10.31 -48.99 -2.22
C VAL A 554 -8.92 -48.41 -1.95
N ALA A 555 -8.85 -47.38 -1.11
CA ALA A 555 -7.61 -46.71 -0.72
C ALA A 555 -7.40 -46.87 0.78
N ASP A 556 -6.33 -47.55 1.19
CA ASP A 556 -5.92 -47.71 2.59
C ASP A 556 -4.68 -46.84 2.90
N THR A 557 -4.75 -46.09 3.97
CA THR A 557 -3.67 -45.17 4.36
C THR A 557 -2.81 -45.78 5.45
N THR A 558 -1.56 -46.02 5.12
CA THR A 558 -0.55 -46.52 6.07
C THR A 558 0.33 -45.36 6.55
N TYR A 559 0.36 -45.17 7.88
CA TYR A 559 1.18 -44.15 8.52
C TYR A 559 2.57 -44.66 8.87
N GLY A 560 3.59 -43.85 8.62
CA GLY A 560 4.99 -44.18 8.86
C GLY A 560 5.89 -43.14 8.29
N PHE A 561 7.18 -43.32 8.37
CA PHE A 561 8.16 -42.44 7.73
C PHE A 561 8.66 -43.07 6.44
N TYR A 562 8.40 -42.39 5.35
CA TYR A 562 8.73 -42.87 4.00
C TYR A 562 9.63 -41.88 3.27
N ASN A 563 10.59 -42.41 2.54
CA ASN A 563 11.52 -41.60 1.76
C ASN A 563 11.41 -41.95 0.26
N VAL A 564 11.25 -40.91 -0.58
CA VAL A 564 11.08 -41.02 -2.05
C VAL A 564 12.09 -40.10 -2.72
N TYR A 565 13.08 -40.66 -3.38
CA TYR A 565 14.11 -39.87 -4.05
C TYR A 565 14.16 -40.11 -5.55
N ASN A 566 14.70 -39.13 -6.25
CA ASN A 566 15.02 -39.21 -7.68
C ASN A 566 16.17 -38.26 -8.01
N TRP A 567 16.78 -38.50 -9.15
CA TRP A 567 17.85 -37.65 -9.66
C TRP A 567 17.78 -37.52 -11.19
N ASN A 568 18.36 -36.44 -11.71
CA ASN A 568 18.57 -36.24 -13.13
C ASN A 568 19.92 -35.54 -13.38
N VAL A 569 20.44 -35.76 -14.59
CA VAL A 569 21.65 -35.12 -15.08
C VAL A 569 21.28 -34.30 -16.31
N ASN A 570 21.78 -33.06 -16.36
CA ASN A 570 21.63 -32.21 -17.53
C ASN A 570 22.97 -31.69 -17.97
N LEU A 571 23.15 -31.59 -19.30
CA LEU A 571 24.31 -30.96 -19.92
C LEU A 571 23.81 -29.91 -20.89
N SER A 572 24.00 -28.62 -20.57
CA SER A 572 23.63 -27.50 -21.42
C SER A 572 24.85 -26.94 -22.15
N LEU A 573 24.69 -26.79 -23.44
CA LEU A 573 25.69 -26.24 -24.37
C LEU A 573 25.14 -24.94 -24.94
N THR A 574 25.78 -23.81 -24.68
CA THR A 574 25.30 -22.50 -25.14
C THR A 574 26.42 -21.73 -25.81
N THR A 575 26.16 -21.09 -26.91
CA THR A 575 27.08 -20.17 -27.58
C THR A 575 26.36 -18.94 -28.08
N LYS A 576 27.13 -17.90 -28.40
CA LYS A 576 26.56 -16.65 -29.00
C LYS A 576 27.23 -16.42 -30.36
N LEU A 577 26.42 -16.35 -31.38
CA LEU A 577 26.81 -16.04 -32.73
C LEU A 577 26.38 -14.60 -33.07
N TYR A 578 27.32 -13.84 -33.60
CA TYR A 578 27.11 -12.45 -33.96
C TYR A 578 27.16 -12.27 -35.47
N GLY A 579 26.08 -11.77 -36.05
CA GLY A 579 26.02 -11.34 -37.43
C GLY A 579 25.95 -9.79 -37.48
N PHE A 580 26.77 -9.21 -38.33
CA PHE A 580 26.74 -7.78 -38.61
C PHE A 580 26.41 -7.58 -40.10
N TRP A 581 25.41 -6.81 -40.37
CA TRP A 581 25.03 -6.49 -41.75
C TRP A 581 24.93 -4.97 -41.91
N THR A 582 25.58 -4.44 -42.94
CA THR A 582 25.54 -3.03 -43.33
C THR A 582 24.56 -2.90 -44.51
N PRO A 583 23.40 -2.26 -44.30
CA PRO A 583 22.41 -2.11 -45.36
C PRO A 583 22.93 -1.29 -46.52
N ASN A 584 22.44 -1.59 -47.73
CA ASN A 584 22.81 -0.87 -48.95
C ASN A 584 22.26 0.58 -48.82
N LYS A 585 23.18 1.54 -48.85
CA LYS A 585 22.86 2.96 -48.70
C LYS A 585 21.94 3.49 -49.80
N LYS A 586 21.94 2.89 -51.02
CA LYS A 586 21.05 3.28 -52.13
C LYS A 586 19.57 2.95 -51.81
N ILE A 587 19.31 1.95 -50.99
CA ILE A 587 17.95 1.47 -50.67
C ILE A 587 17.45 2.07 -49.34
N PHE A 588 18.31 2.08 -48.32
CA PHE A 588 17.93 2.44 -46.96
C PHE A 588 18.43 3.82 -46.53
N GLY A 589 19.12 4.55 -47.43
CA GLY A 589 19.74 5.83 -47.12
C GLY A 589 20.88 5.69 -46.11
N ASP A 590 21.37 6.82 -45.59
CA ASP A 590 22.47 6.89 -44.62
C ASP A 590 22.01 6.75 -43.16
N LYS A 591 20.71 6.59 -42.92
CA LYS A 591 20.16 6.54 -41.55
C LYS A 591 20.56 5.28 -40.80
N ILE A 592 20.55 4.10 -41.43
CA ILE A 592 20.89 2.82 -40.79
C ILE A 592 22.36 2.49 -41.09
N GLN A 593 23.17 2.47 -40.03
CA GLN A 593 24.61 2.20 -40.18
C GLN A 593 24.91 0.71 -40.20
N THR A 594 24.36 -0.03 -39.24
CA THR A 594 24.65 -1.47 -39.07
C THR A 594 23.46 -2.12 -38.40
N ILE A 595 23.13 -3.34 -38.81
CA ILE A 595 22.21 -4.22 -38.14
C ILE A 595 23.02 -5.32 -37.48
N ARG A 596 22.82 -5.51 -36.17
CA ARG A 596 23.44 -6.57 -35.40
C ARG A 596 22.41 -7.66 -35.12
N HIS A 597 22.69 -8.88 -35.54
CA HIS A 597 21.92 -10.05 -35.18
C HIS A 597 22.73 -10.86 -34.16
N VAL A 598 22.16 -11.11 -33.00
CA VAL A 598 22.71 -12.00 -31.97
C VAL A 598 21.84 -13.24 -31.93
N MET A 599 22.44 -14.36 -32.26
CA MET A 599 21.81 -15.67 -32.22
C MET A 599 22.42 -16.48 -31.09
N THR A 600 21.61 -16.96 -30.16
CA THR A 600 22.05 -17.74 -29.01
C THR A 600 21.40 -19.13 -29.07
N PRO A 601 22.05 -20.11 -29.76
CA PRO A 601 21.61 -21.49 -29.69
C PRO A 601 22.01 -22.10 -28.33
N THR A 602 21.07 -22.86 -27.76
CA THR A 602 21.26 -23.64 -26.55
C THR A 602 20.74 -25.05 -26.78
N VAL A 603 21.60 -26.04 -26.55
CA VAL A 603 21.24 -27.46 -26.60
C VAL A 603 21.39 -28.04 -25.21
N THR A 604 20.30 -28.58 -24.66
CA THR A 604 20.31 -29.23 -23.34
C THR A 604 20.01 -30.71 -23.49
N LEU A 605 20.93 -31.55 -23.09
CA LEU A 605 20.78 -32.99 -22.95
C LEU A 605 20.33 -33.27 -21.51
N GLN A 606 19.27 -34.00 -21.33
CA GLN A 606 18.78 -34.40 -20.01
C GLN A 606 18.58 -35.91 -19.96
N TYR A 607 19.05 -36.50 -18.88
CA TYR A 607 18.83 -37.89 -18.53
C TYR A 607 18.20 -38.02 -17.16
N ALA A 608 17.09 -38.74 -17.03
CA ALA A 608 16.47 -39.13 -15.78
C ALA A 608 16.09 -40.62 -15.84
N PRO A 609 16.51 -41.45 -14.92
CA PRO A 609 16.15 -42.88 -14.89
C PRO A 609 14.70 -43.08 -14.42
N SER A 610 14.14 -44.24 -14.72
CA SER A 610 12.88 -44.70 -14.17
C SER A 610 13.10 -45.18 -12.73
N PHE A 611 12.15 -44.85 -11.83
CA PHE A 611 12.11 -45.31 -10.44
C PHE A 611 10.90 -46.21 -10.19
N ALA A 612 10.38 -46.86 -11.25
CA ALA A 612 9.21 -47.77 -11.17
C ALA A 612 9.60 -49.19 -10.66
N ALA A 613 10.91 -49.52 -10.63
CA ALA A 613 11.31 -50.89 -10.21
C ALA A 613 10.86 -51.17 -8.77
N SER A 614 10.41 -52.37 -8.51
CA SER A 614 9.78 -52.79 -7.24
C SER A 614 10.70 -52.61 -6.04
N HIS A 615 12.03 -52.73 -6.20
CA HIS A 615 13.00 -52.53 -5.13
C HIS A 615 13.03 -51.10 -4.56
N TYR A 616 12.55 -50.08 -5.30
CA TYR A 616 12.39 -48.72 -4.77
C TYR A 616 11.15 -48.58 -3.91
N GLY A 617 10.05 -49.32 -4.19
CA GLY A 617 8.79 -49.19 -3.49
C GLY A 617 8.06 -47.85 -3.76
N PHE A 618 8.40 -47.12 -4.82
CA PHE A 618 7.79 -45.84 -5.14
C PHE A 618 6.59 -45.97 -6.05
N TRP A 619 6.49 -47.12 -6.71
CA TRP A 619 5.39 -47.46 -7.63
C TRP A 619 4.91 -48.85 -7.32
N ASP A 620 3.61 -49.09 -7.51
CA ASP A 620 2.91 -50.36 -7.26
C ASP A 620 1.84 -50.54 -8.34
N THR A 621 1.27 -51.77 -8.41
CA THR A 621 0.25 -52.09 -9.39
C THR A 621 -0.89 -52.85 -8.72
N TYR A 622 -2.12 -52.62 -9.15
CA TYR A 622 -3.26 -53.46 -8.80
C TYR A 622 -4.07 -53.83 -10.05
N GLN A 623 -4.77 -54.95 -9.98
CA GLN A 623 -5.66 -55.41 -11.04
C GLN A 623 -7.06 -54.87 -10.79
N TYR A 624 -7.75 -54.43 -11.83
CA TYR A 624 -9.16 -54.08 -11.77
C TYR A 624 -9.92 -54.63 -12.94
N THR A 625 -11.19 -54.94 -12.74
CA THR A 625 -12.09 -55.46 -13.76
C THR A 625 -12.94 -54.31 -14.31
N ASP A 626 -12.94 -54.09 -15.63
CA ASP A 626 -13.75 -53.05 -16.24
C ASP A 626 -15.22 -53.43 -16.39
N ALA A 627 -16.07 -52.50 -16.81
CA ALA A 627 -17.50 -52.75 -17.04
C ALA A 627 -17.82 -53.87 -18.10
N ASN A 628 -16.82 -54.24 -18.88
CA ASN A 628 -16.95 -55.34 -19.90
C ASN A 628 -16.47 -56.68 -19.36
N GLY A 629 -15.96 -56.74 -18.11
CA GLY A 629 -15.42 -57.96 -17.52
C GLY A 629 -13.96 -58.22 -17.91
N GLU A 630 -13.26 -57.28 -18.52
CA GLU A 630 -11.83 -57.39 -18.83
C GLU A 630 -10.95 -56.93 -17.67
N VAL A 631 -9.94 -57.76 -17.33
CA VAL A 631 -8.98 -57.48 -16.24
C VAL A 631 -7.86 -56.60 -16.78
N HIS A 632 -7.68 -55.46 -16.17
CA HIS A 632 -6.63 -54.50 -16.45
C HIS A 632 -5.67 -54.33 -15.30
N LEU A 633 -4.40 -54.11 -15.61
CA LEU A 633 -3.39 -53.76 -14.64
C LEU A 633 -3.23 -52.22 -14.61
N LYS A 634 -3.39 -51.64 -13.42
CA LYS A 634 -3.22 -50.19 -13.22
C LYS A 634 -2.00 -49.92 -12.33
N GLU A 635 -1.02 -49.19 -12.91
CA GLU A 635 0.13 -48.71 -12.17
C GLU A 635 -0.22 -47.45 -11.43
N TYR A 636 0.21 -47.34 -10.17
CA TYR A 636 0.03 -46.12 -9.36
C TYR A 636 1.22 -45.93 -8.42
N SER A 637 1.39 -44.68 -7.94
CA SER A 637 2.34 -44.44 -6.85
C SER A 637 1.59 -44.26 -5.52
N PRO A 638 1.97 -44.98 -4.46
CA PRO A 638 1.44 -44.79 -3.12
C PRO A 638 1.64 -43.38 -2.57
N PHE A 639 2.53 -42.58 -3.20
CA PHE A 639 2.90 -41.22 -2.82
C PHE A 639 2.32 -40.13 -3.76
N SER A 640 1.46 -40.53 -4.70
CA SER A 640 0.89 -39.57 -5.69
C SER A 640 0.10 -38.42 -5.07
N HIS A 641 -0.48 -38.61 -3.90
CA HIS A 641 -1.21 -37.64 -3.10
C HIS A 641 -0.31 -36.69 -2.30
N GLY A 642 1.00 -37.02 -2.23
CA GLY A 642 1.97 -36.29 -1.43
C GLY A 642 2.21 -34.85 -1.95
N LEU A 643 2.53 -33.92 -1.04
CA LEU A 643 2.67 -32.48 -1.33
C LEU A 643 3.77 -32.13 -2.34
N PHE A 644 4.74 -33.02 -2.53
CA PHE A 644 5.87 -32.83 -3.44
C PHE A 644 5.89 -33.83 -4.60
N GLY A 645 4.79 -34.59 -4.78
CA GLY A 645 4.68 -35.60 -5.83
C GLY A 645 5.55 -36.81 -5.60
N THR A 646 5.80 -37.59 -6.64
CA THR A 646 6.56 -38.84 -6.55
C THR A 646 7.75 -38.85 -7.52
N ALA A 647 8.60 -39.86 -7.42
CA ALA A 647 9.66 -40.11 -8.40
C ALA A 647 9.07 -40.56 -9.75
N PRO A 648 9.69 -40.27 -10.89
CA PRO A 648 9.17 -40.63 -12.21
C PRO A 648 9.16 -42.17 -12.41
N ASN A 649 8.09 -42.70 -13.01
CA ASN A 649 7.96 -44.10 -13.39
C ASN A 649 8.60 -44.42 -14.77
N THR A 650 8.83 -43.39 -15.56
CA THR A 650 9.42 -43.54 -16.88
C THR A 650 10.81 -42.94 -16.98
N ARG A 651 11.68 -43.57 -17.74
CA ARG A 651 12.96 -43.02 -18.11
C ARG A 651 12.74 -41.83 -19.04
N SER A 652 13.52 -40.78 -18.86
CA SER A 652 13.50 -39.62 -19.76
C SER A 652 14.88 -39.36 -20.31
N GLU A 653 15.01 -39.32 -21.63
CA GLU A 653 16.22 -38.97 -22.36
C GLU A 653 15.84 -37.87 -23.34
N SER A 654 15.99 -36.63 -22.94
CA SER A 654 15.54 -35.52 -23.76
C SER A 654 16.68 -34.65 -24.26
N ILE A 655 16.54 -34.21 -25.50
CA ILE A 655 17.40 -33.23 -26.15
C ILE A 655 16.52 -32.00 -26.40
N THR A 656 16.75 -30.93 -25.65
CA THR A 656 16.02 -29.67 -25.85
C THR A 656 16.88 -28.68 -26.62
N MET A 657 16.39 -28.21 -27.75
CA MET A 657 17.01 -27.22 -28.59
C MET A 657 16.28 -25.90 -28.44
N GLN A 658 16.97 -24.87 -28.02
CA GLN A 658 16.47 -23.51 -27.92
C GLN A 658 17.29 -22.59 -28.81
N LEU A 659 16.64 -21.69 -29.50
CA LEU A 659 17.28 -20.68 -30.33
C LEU A 659 16.68 -19.32 -30.00
N SER A 660 17.46 -18.45 -29.39
CA SER A 660 17.06 -17.07 -29.13
C SER A 660 17.76 -16.13 -30.10
N ASN A 661 17.01 -15.27 -30.74
CA ASN A 661 17.52 -14.31 -31.71
C ASN A 661 17.14 -12.89 -31.24
N ASN A 662 18.13 -11.99 -31.27
CA ASN A 662 17.94 -10.57 -30.99
C ASN A 662 18.46 -9.77 -32.19
N ILE A 663 17.68 -8.83 -32.69
CA ILE A 663 18.04 -7.99 -33.85
C ILE A 663 17.97 -6.52 -33.43
N GLU A 664 19.11 -5.88 -33.48
CA GLU A 664 19.28 -4.46 -33.16
C GLU A 664 19.86 -3.71 -34.34
N MET A 665 19.50 -2.44 -34.51
CA MET A 665 20.09 -1.57 -35.52
C MET A 665 20.71 -0.33 -34.88
N LYS A 666 21.84 0.09 -35.44
CA LYS A 666 22.51 1.34 -35.14
C LYS A 666 22.06 2.39 -36.17
N VAL A 667 21.40 3.44 -35.70
CA VAL A 667 20.81 4.50 -36.56
C VAL A 667 21.52 5.82 -36.27
N LYS A 668 21.78 6.63 -37.29
CA LYS A 668 22.26 8.01 -37.09
C LYS A 668 21.23 8.82 -36.29
N SER A 669 21.69 9.54 -35.31
CA SER A 669 20.87 10.43 -34.48
C SER A 669 21.66 11.68 -34.16
N ASP A 670 21.18 12.81 -34.63
CA ASP A 670 21.80 14.13 -34.37
C ASP A 670 21.58 14.61 -32.93
N LYS A 671 20.74 13.85 -32.18
CA LYS A 671 20.38 14.17 -30.78
C LYS A 671 21.22 13.44 -29.74
N ASP A 672 22.00 12.42 -30.15
CA ASP A 672 22.84 11.63 -29.25
C ASP A 672 24.27 12.15 -29.30
N SER A 673 24.91 12.25 -28.12
CA SER A 673 26.30 12.72 -27.99
C SER A 673 27.30 11.90 -28.81
N THR A 674 26.94 10.63 -29.10
CA THR A 674 27.75 9.71 -29.91
C THR A 674 27.42 9.80 -31.43
N GLY A 675 26.45 10.61 -31.81
CA GLY A 675 25.93 10.70 -33.18
C GLY A 675 25.13 9.49 -33.65
N TYR A 676 24.91 8.50 -32.79
CA TYR A 676 24.23 7.25 -33.12
C TYR A 676 23.30 6.77 -32.00
N LYS A 677 22.12 6.26 -32.35
CA LYS A 677 21.17 5.63 -31.43
C LYS A 677 21.03 4.15 -31.72
N LYS A 678 20.96 3.34 -30.69
CA LYS A 678 20.71 1.91 -30.76
C LYS A 678 19.19 1.68 -30.69
N LEU A 679 18.65 0.94 -31.68
CA LEU A 679 17.23 0.59 -31.76
C LEU A 679 17.10 -0.94 -31.78
N SER A 680 16.32 -1.51 -30.84
CA SER A 680 15.93 -2.92 -30.89
C SER A 680 14.76 -3.08 -31.87
N VAL A 681 14.92 -3.91 -32.89
CA VAL A 681 13.88 -4.24 -33.89
C VAL A 681 13.10 -5.47 -33.44
N ILE A 682 13.85 -6.52 -33.13
CA ILE A 682 13.34 -7.75 -32.53
C ILE A 682 14.09 -7.92 -31.22
N ASP A 683 13.37 -7.71 -30.13
CA ASP A 683 13.96 -7.82 -28.80
C ASP A 683 14.25 -9.30 -28.47
N GLU A 684 13.33 -10.17 -28.85
CA GLU A 684 13.52 -11.62 -28.72
C GLU A 684 12.66 -12.37 -29.76
N LEU A 685 13.28 -13.27 -30.52
CA LEU A 685 12.59 -14.29 -31.29
C LEU A 685 13.16 -15.65 -30.86
N GLY A 686 12.40 -16.30 -29.98
CA GLY A 686 12.76 -17.57 -29.36
C GLY A 686 12.04 -18.74 -30.02
N PHE A 687 12.78 -19.81 -30.26
CA PHE A 687 12.22 -21.12 -30.66
C PHE A 687 12.67 -22.16 -29.64
N SER A 688 11.78 -23.10 -29.29
CA SER A 688 12.11 -24.23 -28.41
C SER A 688 11.45 -25.49 -28.91
N LEU A 689 12.24 -26.54 -29.02
CA LEU A 689 11.84 -27.87 -29.50
C LEU A 689 12.58 -28.92 -28.65
N SER A 690 11.85 -29.95 -28.20
CA SER A 690 12.45 -31.05 -27.43
C SER A 690 12.20 -32.39 -28.14
N TYR A 691 13.19 -33.25 -28.10
CA TYR A 691 13.13 -34.63 -28.54
C TYR A 691 13.40 -35.59 -27.37
N ASN A 692 12.46 -36.50 -27.10
CA ASN A 692 12.62 -37.51 -26.05
C ASN A 692 12.95 -38.87 -26.71
N ALA A 693 14.15 -39.36 -26.50
CA ALA A 693 14.62 -40.62 -27.07
C ALA A 693 14.10 -41.85 -26.31
N ALA A 694 13.67 -41.66 -25.06
CA ALA A 694 13.24 -42.76 -24.20
C ALA A 694 11.78 -43.23 -24.49
N THR A 695 11.05 -42.51 -25.31
CA THR A 695 9.64 -42.88 -25.66
C THR A 695 9.57 -43.39 -27.11
N ASP A 696 8.71 -44.34 -27.35
CA ASP A 696 8.45 -44.84 -28.73
C ASP A 696 7.33 -44.06 -29.41
N TRP A 697 6.55 -43.33 -28.66
CA TRP A 697 5.41 -42.56 -29.11
C TRP A 697 5.63 -41.07 -28.88
N HIS A 698 5.36 -40.22 -29.85
CA HIS A 698 5.45 -38.76 -29.79
C HIS A 698 6.80 -38.24 -29.25
N ARG A 699 7.91 -38.65 -29.83
CA ARG A 699 9.27 -38.29 -29.43
C ARG A 699 9.55 -36.79 -29.48
N TRP A 700 8.93 -36.05 -30.44
CA TRP A 700 9.09 -34.62 -30.57
C TRP A 700 8.03 -33.87 -29.79
N SER A 701 8.39 -32.84 -29.06
CA SER A 701 7.45 -31.87 -28.50
C SER A 701 6.89 -30.95 -29.58
N ASP A 702 5.85 -30.19 -29.28
CA ASP A 702 5.45 -29.07 -30.12
C ASP A 702 6.56 -28.05 -30.20
N LEU A 703 6.78 -27.46 -31.40
CA LEU A 703 7.68 -26.32 -31.57
C LEU A 703 6.99 -25.06 -31.01
N SER A 704 7.57 -24.49 -29.98
CA SER A 704 7.10 -23.21 -29.42
C SER A 704 7.91 -22.04 -30.00
N MET A 705 7.23 -20.96 -30.31
CA MET A 705 7.80 -19.72 -30.80
C MET A 705 7.31 -18.54 -29.93
N ASN A 706 8.24 -17.72 -29.44
CA ASN A 706 7.97 -16.48 -28.74
C ASN A 706 8.62 -15.32 -29.48
N LEU A 707 7.82 -14.32 -29.85
CA LEU A 707 8.30 -13.13 -30.51
C LEU A 707 7.94 -11.91 -29.67
N ARG A 708 8.98 -11.15 -29.30
CA ARG A 708 8.84 -9.85 -28.61
C ARG A 708 9.38 -8.75 -29.51
N LEU A 709 8.47 -7.89 -29.96
CA LEU A 709 8.79 -6.71 -30.75
C LEU A 709 8.75 -5.48 -29.83
N LYS A 710 9.77 -4.65 -29.88
CA LYS A 710 9.84 -3.38 -29.17
C LYS A 710 9.86 -2.25 -30.21
N TRP A 711 8.70 -1.97 -30.77
CA TRP A 711 8.59 -1.00 -31.88
C TRP A 711 8.79 0.45 -31.42
N TRP A 712 8.33 0.78 -30.18
CA TRP A 712 8.61 2.01 -29.44
C TRP A 712 8.97 1.68 -27.99
N LYS A 713 9.68 2.57 -27.30
CA LYS A 713 10.06 2.36 -25.89
C LYS A 713 8.88 1.96 -24.99
N SER A 714 7.67 2.36 -25.33
CA SER A 714 6.44 2.16 -24.54
C SER A 714 5.48 1.10 -25.09
N PHE A 715 5.86 0.31 -26.10
CA PHE A 715 4.92 -0.54 -26.81
C PHE A 715 5.49 -1.93 -27.17
N PRO A 716 5.63 -2.83 -26.16
CA PRO A 716 6.04 -4.20 -26.44
C PRO A 716 4.87 -5.01 -26.97
N ILE A 717 5.05 -5.67 -28.14
CA ILE A 717 4.13 -6.66 -28.67
C ILE A 717 4.72 -8.04 -28.40
N ASN A 718 4.00 -8.84 -27.62
CA ASN A 718 4.39 -10.22 -27.32
C ASN A 718 3.45 -11.18 -28.08
N ILE A 719 4.02 -12.05 -28.89
CA ILE A 719 3.32 -13.08 -29.65
C ILE A 719 3.90 -14.43 -29.26
N SER A 720 3.07 -15.33 -28.77
CA SER A 720 3.46 -16.72 -28.49
C SER A 720 2.67 -17.63 -29.44
N SER A 721 3.34 -18.58 -30.04
CA SER A 721 2.74 -19.52 -30.99
C SER A 721 3.23 -20.94 -30.74
N ARG A 722 2.42 -21.91 -31.10
CA ARG A 722 2.77 -23.33 -31.04
C ARG A 722 2.52 -23.99 -32.41
N PHE A 723 3.42 -24.94 -32.74
CA PHE A 723 3.34 -25.70 -33.99
C PHE A 723 3.46 -27.20 -33.64
N ALA A 724 2.42 -27.97 -33.91
CA ALA A 724 2.42 -29.41 -33.71
C ALA A 724 3.36 -30.10 -34.68
N MET A 725 4.20 -30.95 -34.13
CA MET A 725 5.13 -31.76 -34.92
C MET A 725 4.46 -32.97 -35.56
N TYR A 726 3.39 -33.48 -34.96
CA TYR A 726 2.69 -34.69 -35.40
C TYR A 726 1.44 -34.43 -36.24
N ALA A 727 1.25 -35.26 -37.27
CA ALA A 727 0.11 -35.20 -38.18
C ALA A 727 -1.11 -35.87 -37.56
N TYR A 728 -2.29 -35.42 -37.95
CA TYR A 728 -3.52 -36.16 -37.70
C TYR A 728 -3.59 -37.41 -38.58
N GLU A 729 -4.08 -38.49 -38.00
CA GLU A 729 -4.37 -39.77 -38.66
C GLU A 729 -5.78 -40.23 -38.27
N PHE A 730 -6.31 -41.19 -38.95
CA PHE A 730 -7.62 -41.76 -38.59
C PHE A 730 -7.41 -43.07 -37.87
N ASN A 731 -8.06 -43.22 -36.71
CA ASN A 731 -8.10 -44.51 -36.00
C ASN A 731 -9.06 -45.49 -36.71
N GLU A 732 -9.14 -46.73 -36.21
CA GLU A 732 -10.02 -47.78 -36.75
C GLU A 732 -11.51 -47.35 -36.82
N ALA A 733 -11.94 -46.51 -35.89
CA ALA A 733 -13.29 -45.95 -35.88
C ALA A 733 -13.47 -44.73 -36.82
N GLY A 734 -12.47 -44.39 -37.63
CA GLY A 734 -12.51 -43.27 -38.55
C GLY A 734 -12.48 -41.88 -37.89
N ARG A 735 -12.09 -41.79 -36.63
CA ARG A 735 -11.96 -40.53 -35.89
C ARG A 735 -10.54 -39.97 -36.04
N PRO A 736 -10.38 -38.66 -36.21
CA PRO A 736 -9.06 -38.06 -36.30
C PRO A 736 -8.38 -38.10 -34.92
N VAL A 737 -7.20 -38.69 -34.87
CA VAL A 737 -6.30 -38.76 -33.71
C VAL A 737 -4.91 -38.23 -34.10
N ILE A 738 -4.11 -37.78 -33.16
CA ILE A 738 -2.73 -37.43 -33.42
C ILE A 738 -1.93 -38.74 -33.62
N GLY A 739 -1.41 -38.94 -34.85
CA GLY A 739 -0.59 -40.10 -35.19
C GLY A 739 0.87 -39.94 -34.74
N ASN A 740 1.68 -40.97 -35.01
CA ASN A 740 3.11 -40.97 -34.66
C ASN A 740 4.01 -40.45 -35.83
N HIS A 741 3.42 -40.17 -36.99
CA HIS A 741 4.17 -39.61 -38.11
C HIS A 741 4.25 -38.10 -38.00
N THR A 742 5.48 -37.55 -38.11
CA THR A 742 5.68 -36.10 -38.10
C THR A 742 5.19 -35.44 -39.40
N GLU A 743 4.74 -34.19 -39.30
CA GLU A 743 4.37 -33.36 -40.45
C GLU A 743 5.56 -33.22 -41.42
N ILE A 744 6.77 -33.06 -40.87
CA ILE A 744 8.02 -32.96 -41.65
C ILE A 744 8.29 -34.27 -42.39
N GLY A 745 8.11 -35.44 -41.76
CA GLY A 745 8.24 -36.75 -42.39
C GLY A 745 7.24 -36.98 -43.54
N LYS A 746 6.12 -36.25 -43.54
CA LYS A 746 5.15 -36.22 -44.65
C LYS A 746 5.42 -35.10 -45.66
N GLY A 747 6.58 -34.46 -45.61
CA GLY A 747 6.96 -33.33 -46.50
C GLY A 747 6.19 -32.03 -46.24
N ARG A 748 5.64 -31.85 -45.03
CA ARG A 748 4.87 -30.68 -44.67
C ARG A 748 5.52 -29.92 -43.53
N MET A 749 5.25 -28.61 -43.44
CA MET A 749 5.66 -27.81 -42.30
C MET A 749 4.93 -28.21 -41.02
N PRO A 750 5.52 -28.08 -39.83
CA PRO A 750 4.84 -28.29 -38.55
C PRO A 750 3.49 -27.54 -38.50
N ARG A 751 2.48 -28.21 -38.02
CA ARG A 751 1.11 -27.72 -38.04
C ARG A 751 0.90 -26.60 -37.02
N PHE A 752 0.59 -25.43 -37.51
CA PHE A 752 0.29 -24.29 -36.66
C PHE A 752 -0.96 -24.58 -35.82
N GLN A 753 -0.84 -24.47 -34.48
CA GLN A 753 -1.92 -24.72 -33.52
C GLN A 753 -2.64 -23.44 -33.12
N GLY A 754 -1.97 -22.30 -33.26
CA GLY A 754 -2.51 -21.01 -32.90
C GLY A 754 -1.45 -20.05 -32.31
N PHE A 755 -1.90 -18.86 -32.00
CA PHE A 755 -1.11 -17.85 -31.33
C PHE A 755 -1.90 -17.11 -30.29
N ASN A 756 -1.18 -16.51 -29.36
CA ASN A 756 -1.71 -15.57 -28.38
C ASN A 756 -0.90 -14.27 -28.48
N MET A 757 -1.59 -13.15 -28.56
CA MET A 757 -1.01 -11.82 -28.66
C MET A 757 -1.76 -10.88 -27.72
N ASN A 758 -1.02 -10.11 -26.95
CA ASN A 758 -1.58 -9.03 -26.13
C ASN A 758 -0.91 -7.71 -26.51
N ILE A 759 -1.72 -6.72 -26.80
CA ILE A 759 -1.29 -5.38 -27.24
C ILE A 759 -1.74 -4.38 -26.17
N PRO A 760 -0.89 -3.99 -25.23
CA PRO A 760 -1.16 -2.88 -24.32
C PRO A 760 -0.85 -1.56 -25.03
N LEU A 761 -1.79 -0.61 -25.01
CA LEU A 761 -1.65 0.71 -25.59
C LEU A 761 -2.09 1.76 -24.57
N THR A 762 -1.19 2.63 -24.15
CA THR A 762 -1.52 3.76 -23.27
C THR A 762 -1.41 5.07 -24.04
N LEU A 763 -2.55 5.73 -24.22
CA LEU A 763 -2.67 7.05 -24.81
C LEU A 763 -2.71 8.11 -23.71
N ASN A 764 -1.80 9.05 -23.77
CA ASN A 764 -1.78 10.24 -22.94
C ASN A 764 -1.22 11.43 -23.75
N PRO A 765 -1.41 12.68 -23.33
CA PRO A 765 -0.91 13.85 -24.07
C PRO A 765 0.59 13.81 -24.35
N GLU A 766 1.38 13.26 -23.43
CA GLU A 766 2.83 13.15 -23.58
C GLU A 766 3.21 12.12 -24.64
N ASN A 767 2.59 10.94 -24.62
CA ASN A 767 2.82 9.90 -25.61
C ASN A 767 2.37 10.34 -26.99
N LEU A 768 1.25 11.07 -27.10
CA LEU A 768 0.77 11.63 -28.37
C LEU A 768 1.73 12.69 -28.90
N LYS A 769 2.26 13.58 -28.05
CA LYS A 769 3.30 14.53 -28.44
C LYS A 769 4.58 13.84 -28.90
N LYS A 770 4.98 12.75 -28.23
CA LYS A 770 6.14 11.92 -28.63
C LYS A 770 5.90 11.20 -29.95
N TRP A 771 4.67 10.79 -30.29
CA TRP A 771 4.35 10.05 -31.52
C TRP A 771 4.11 10.96 -32.71
N PHE A 772 3.45 12.09 -32.53
CA PHE A 772 2.99 12.96 -33.62
C PHE A 772 3.63 14.36 -33.61
N GLY A 773 4.19 14.80 -32.48
CA GLY A 773 4.85 16.08 -32.33
C GLY A 773 6.35 15.97 -32.54
N GLY A 774 6.91 16.69 -33.50
CA GLY A 774 8.36 16.82 -33.71
C GLY A 774 9.06 17.60 -32.56
N GLY A 775 8.76 17.31 -31.31
CA GLY A 775 9.26 17.98 -30.13
C GLY A 775 10.63 17.50 -29.68
N LYS A 776 11.44 18.43 -29.21
CA LYS A 776 12.74 18.18 -28.58
C LYS A 776 12.55 17.26 -27.36
N ASP A 777 13.21 16.09 -27.38
CA ASP A 777 13.32 15.23 -26.20
C ASP A 777 14.25 15.94 -25.20
N GLU A 778 13.73 16.41 -24.11
CA GLU A 778 14.54 16.69 -22.92
C GLU A 778 14.84 15.35 -22.27
N ASP A 779 16.14 15.03 -22.17
CA ASP A 779 16.63 13.80 -21.54
C ASP A 779 16.37 13.87 -20.04
N GLU A 780 15.24 13.32 -19.59
CA GLU A 780 15.09 12.88 -18.19
C GLU A 780 15.73 11.49 -18.08
N GLU A 781 16.76 11.39 -17.27
CA GLU A 781 17.34 10.12 -16.83
C GLU A 781 16.24 9.28 -16.18
N GLU A 782 15.86 8.22 -16.87
CA GLU A 782 14.87 7.24 -16.43
C GLU A 782 15.54 6.33 -15.40
N TYR A 783 15.22 6.53 -14.12
CA TYR A 783 15.43 5.48 -13.12
C TYR A 783 14.50 4.33 -13.48
N ASP A 784 15.11 3.20 -13.82
CA ASP A 784 14.45 1.93 -14.09
C ASP A 784 14.00 1.32 -12.75
N ASP A 785 12.85 1.75 -12.27
CA ASP A 785 12.13 1.06 -11.21
C ASP A 785 11.34 -0.09 -11.84
N GLY A 786 11.98 -1.25 -11.86
CA GLY A 786 11.38 -2.51 -12.29
C GLY A 786 10.29 -2.99 -11.34
N GLU A 787 9.22 -2.22 -11.18
CA GLU A 787 8.00 -2.69 -10.55
C GLU A 787 7.05 -3.20 -11.63
N GLY A 788 6.89 -4.52 -11.63
CA GLY A 788 5.85 -5.20 -12.39
C GLY A 788 4.48 -4.59 -12.05
N ILE A 789 3.72 -4.28 -13.08
CA ILE A 789 2.33 -3.82 -12.95
C ILE A 789 1.56 -4.95 -12.27
N ASP A 790 1.38 -4.82 -10.96
CA ASP A 790 0.47 -5.65 -10.20
C ASP A 790 -0.95 -5.21 -10.56
N THR A 791 -1.67 -6.06 -11.29
CA THR A 791 -3.04 -5.81 -11.76
C THR A 791 -4.08 -5.88 -10.65
N ASN A 792 -3.66 -5.90 -9.40
CA ASN A 792 -4.53 -5.77 -8.24
C ASN A 792 -4.70 -4.30 -7.85
N ILE A 793 -5.49 -3.58 -8.62
CA ILE A 793 -6.01 -2.28 -8.17
C ILE A 793 -7.11 -2.57 -7.14
N GLU A 794 -6.71 -2.79 -5.90
CA GLU A 794 -7.60 -2.53 -4.78
C GLU A 794 -7.76 -1.00 -4.70
N THR A 795 -8.85 -0.51 -5.25
CA THR A 795 -9.27 0.88 -5.03
C THR A 795 -9.69 1.04 -3.56
N ASN A 796 -8.72 1.20 -2.69
CA ASN A 796 -8.95 1.77 -1.37
C ASN A 796 -9.21 3.26 -1.57
N ILE A 797 -10.48 3.63 -1.52
CA ILE A 797 -10.95 5.03 -1.58
C ILE A 797 -10.26 5.91 -0.52
N ASP A 798 -9.75 5.31 0.55
CA ASP A 798 -9.03 6.01 1.61
C ASP A 798 -7.56 6.35 1.27
N ASP A 799 -6.90 5.59 0.40
CA ASP A 799 -5.51 5.87 -0.02
C ASP A 799 -5.40 7.03 -1.02
N ASP A 800 -6.41 7.22 -1.86
CA ASP A 800 -6.45 8.37 -2.78
C ASP A 800 -6.63 9.71 -2.04
N MET A 801 -7.16 9.69 -0.82
CA MET A 801 -7.25 10.89 0.01
C MET A 801 -5.92 11.33 0.64
N GLU A 802 -5.03 10.41 0.98
CA GLU A 802 -3.70 10.78 1.48
C GLU A 802 -2.80 11.34 0.37
N ARG A 803 -2.93 10.84 -0.86
CA ARG A 803 -2.21 11.39 -2.03
C ARG A 803 -2.67 12.80 -2.40
N GLY A 804 -3.95 13.11 -2.26
CA GLY A 804 -4.48 14.45 -2.47
C GLY A 804 -3.91 15.50 -1.51
N LYS A 805 -3.67 15.14 -0.24
CA LYS A 805 -3.12 16.06 0.77
C LYS A 805 -1.64 16.44 0.52
N HIS A 806 -0.86 15.58 -0.11
CA HIS A 806 0.54 15.90 -0.46
C HIS A 806 0.68 16.67 -1.78
N ALA A 807 -0.30 16.60 -2.68
CA ALA A 807 -0.30 17.37 -3.92
C ALA A 807 -0.67 18.85 -3.70
N ALA A 808 -1.49 19.16 -2.71
CA ALA A 808 -1.94 20.54 -2.43
C ALA A 808 -0.85 21.47 -1.89
N LYS A 809 0.28 20.96 -1.38
CA LYS A 809 1.35 21.79 -0.78
C LYS A 809 2.46 22.21 -1.75
N LYS A 810 2.35 21.92 -3.05
CA LYS A 810 3.35 22.27 -4.07
C LYS A 810 2.84 23.24 -5.15
N LYS A 811 1.73 23.94 -4.88
CA LYS A 811 1.27 25.03 -5.77
C LYS A 811 1.64 26.40 -5.17
N SER A 812 2.91 26.73 -5.17
CA SER A 812 3.36 28.12 -5.22
C SER A 812 4.04 28.31 -6.58
N GLY A 813 3.38 29.02 -7.48
CA GLY A 813 4.04 29.74 -8.56
C GLY A 813 4.11 29.06 -9.94
N ASN A 814 3.01 28.52 -10.46
CA ASN A 814 2.85 28.51 -11.92
C ASN A 814 1.76 29.52 -12.30
N ILE A 815 2.18 30.69 -12.72
CA ILE A 815 1.38 31.62 -13.49
C ILE A 815 0.86 30.80 -14.67
N ALA A 816 -0.46 30.65 -14.77
CA ALA A 816 -1.08 29.98 -15.92
C ALA A 816 -0.58 30.67 -17.20
N GLU A 817 0.08 29.92 -18.09
CA GLU A 817 0.45 30.44 -19.40
C GLU A 817 -0.83 30.80 -20.17
N THR A 818 -1.10 32.07 -20.28
CA THR A 818 -2.11 32.59 -21.20
C THR A 818 -1.53 32.58 -22.61
N ASP A 819 -2.36 32.21 -23.60
CA ASP A 819 -1.95 32.37 -25.01
C ASP A 819 -1.97 33.85 -25.43
N ALA A 820 -1.57 34.12 -26.66
CA ALA A 820 -1.44 35.50 -27.16
C ALA A 820 -2.76 36.31 -27.10
N ASP A 821 -3.89 35.64 -26.97
CA ASP A 821 -5.24 36.21 -26.90
C ASP A 821 -5.76 36.35 -25.47
N GLY A 822 -4.93 36.05 -24.47
CA GLY A 822 -5.26 36.21 -23.04
C GLY A 822 -6.10 35.07 -22.43
N TYR A 823 -6.33 33.99 -23.16
CA TYR A 823 -7.04 32.83 -22.67
C TYR A 823 -6.08 31.87 -21.94
N MET A 824 -6.49 31.38 -20.79
CA MET A 824 -5.75 30.33 -20.04
C MET A 824 -5.67 29.08 -20.90
N ARG A 825 -4.46 28.58 -21.18
CA ARG A 825 -4.27 27.27 -21.80
C ARG A 825 -4.69 26.20 -20.81
N PHE A 826 -5.83 25.61 -21.07
CA PHE A 826 -6.34 24.49 -20.28
C PHE A 826 -5.59 23.22 -20.66
N ASN A 827 -4.69 22.80 -19.81
CA ASN A 827 -4.01 21.50 -19.95
C ASN A 827 -4.85 20.42 -19.27
N MET A 828 -5.61 19.67 -20.05
CA MET A 828 -6.44 18.57 -19.56
C MET A 828 -5.60 17.28 -19.50
N PRO A 829 -5.08 16.87 -18.33
CA PRO A 829 -4.39 15.59 -18.21
C PRO A 829 -5.40 14.45 -18.32
N TRP A 830 -5.16 13.56 -19.26
CA TRP A 830 -5.94 12.35 -19.45
C TRP A 830 -5.03 11.18 -19.78
N SER A 831 -5.42 9.98 -19.42
CA SER A 831 -4.78 8.74 -19.85
C SER A 831 -5.85 7.71 -20.18
N LEU A 832 -5.68 7.04 -21.31
CA LEU A 832 -6.50 5.93 -21.77
C LEU A 832 -5.60 4.73 -22.02
N THR A 833 -5.88 3.65 -21.33
CA THR A 833 -5.18 2.37 -21.52
C THR A 833 -6.10 1.39 -22.19
N PHE A 834 -5.66 0.87 -23.31
CA PHE A 834 -6.32 -0.19 -24.07
C PHE A 834 -5.48 -1.46 -23.94
N GLY A 835 -6.11 -2.55 -23.59
CA GLY A 835 -5.52 -3.88 -23.60
C GLY A 835 -6.27 -4.73 -24.60
N TYR A 836 -5.73 -4.93 -25.80
CA TYR A 836 -6.35 -5.79 -26.82
C TYR A 836 -5.66 -7.14 -26.85
N GLY A 837 -6.41 -8.17 -26.44
CA GLY A 837 -6.00 -9.57 -26.48
C GLY A 837 -6.62 -10.29 -27.67
N ILE A 838 -5.79 -10.93 -28.48
CA ILE A 838 -6.24 -11.82 -29.55
C ILE A 838 -5.57 -13.17 -29.37
N SER A 839 -6.36 -14.23 -29.33
CA SER A 839 -5.86 -15.59 -29.36
C SER A 839 -6.53 -16.35 -30.48
N MET A 840 -5.77 -17.18 -31.15
CA MET A 840 -6.24 -18.13 -32.11
C MET A 840 -5.81 -19.52 -31.69
N ARG A 841 -6.71 -20.46 -31.64
CA ARG A 841 -6.43 -21.86 -31.28
C ARG A 841 -7.20 -22.82 -32.17
N GLU A 842 -6.67 -24.01 -32.32
CA GLU A 842 -7.36 -25.11 -33.00
C GLU A 842 -8.62 -25.49 -32.21
N ASN A 843 -9.76 -25.55 -32.91
CA ASN A 843 -11.07 -25.90 -32.33
C ASN A 843 -11.37 -27.37 -32.56
N THR A 844 -10.99 -28.23 -31.64
CA THR A 844 -11.22 -29.70 -31.71
C THR A 844 -12.69 -30.10 -31.58
N ALA A 845 -13.56 -29.20 -31.11
CA ALA A 845 -15.01 -29.41 -31.13
C ALA A 845 -15.64 -29.13 -32.50
N GLY A 846 -14.90 -28.49 -33.40
CA GLY A 846 -15.39 -28.19 -34.76
C GLY A 846 -15.27 -29.38 -35.71
N ARG A 847 -15.92 -29.26 -36.89
CA ARG A 847 -15.86 -30.32 -37.89
C ARG A 847 -14.46 -30.42 -38.49
N PHE A 848 -13.82 -31.60 -38.38
CA PHE A 848 -12.50 -31.88 -38.94
C PHE A 848 -12.47 -31.78 -40.45
N ASN A 849 -11.51 -31.08 -41.01
CA ASN A 849 -11.32 -30.98 -42.47
C ASN A 849 -10.40 -32.09 -42.98
N LYS A 850 -10.99 -33.13 -43.57
CA LYS A 850 -10.27 -34.30 -44.08
C LYS A 850 -9.26 -33.95 -45.18
N LYS A 851 -9.50 -32.90 -46.01
CA LYS A 851 -8.59 -32.52 -47.10
C LYS A 851 -7.33 -31.83 -46.53
N ARG A 852 -7.51 -30.99 -45.52
CA ARG A 852 -6.41 -30.25 -44.93
C ARG A 852 -5.80 -30.96 -43.71
N MET A 853 -6.40 -32.08 -43.28
CA MET A 853 -5.99 -32.84 -42.10
C MET A 853 -5.82 -31.95 -40.84
N ARG A 854 -6.81 -31.10 -40.58
CA ARG A 854 -6.81 -30.20 -39.42
C ARG A 854 -8.22 -29.79 -38.99
N TYR A 855 -8.35 -29.39 -37.75
CA TYR A 855 -9.54 -28.73 -37.21
C TYR A 855 -9.60 -27.26 -37.67
N PRO A 856 -10.78 -26.63 -37.71
CA PRO A 856 -10.90 -25.19 -37.91
C PRO A 856 -10.28 -24.44 -36.73
N TYR A 857 -9.91 -23.19 -36.95
CA TYR A 857 -9.44 -22.33 -35.86
C TYR A 857 -10.62 -21.60 -35.22
N LYS A 858 -10.53 -21.39 -33.90
CA LYS A 858 -11.38 -20.49 -33.16
C LYS A 858 -10.54 -19.28 -32.75
N TYR A 859 -11.07 -18.11 -33.03
CA TYR A 859 -10.51 -16.84 -32.58
C TYR A 859 -11.19 -16.45 -31.27
N SER A 860 -10.46 -15.85 -30.36
CA SER A 860 -10.99 -15.24 -29.17
C SER A 860 -10.37 -13.86 -29.02
N GLN A 861 -11.21 -12.85 -28.86
CA GLN A 861 -10.79 -11.45 -28.83
C GLN A 861 -11.40 -10.78 -27.61
N THR A 862 -10.56 -10.07 -26.89
CA THR A 862 -10.97 -9.31 -25.70
C THR A 862 -10.39 -7.90 -25.77
N LEU A 863 -11.18 -6.93 -25.41
CA LEU A 863 -10.75 -5.54 -25.29
C LEU A 863 -10.99 -5.06 -23.87
N ASN A 864 -9.95 -4.60 -23.22
CA ASN A 864 -10.04 -3.93 -21.94
C ASN A 864 -9.71 -2.44 -22.13
N ILE A 865 -10.51 -1.58 -21.54
CA ILE A 865 -10.35 -0.14 -21.62
C ILE A 865 -10.41 0.43 -20.20
N SER A 866 -9.40 1.17 -19.81
CA SER A 866 -9.43 1.93 -18.58
C SER A 866 -8.92 3.35 -18.83
N GLY A 867 -9.45 4.31 -18.12
CA GLY A 867 -9.05 5.69 -18.33
C GLY A 867 -9.27 6.58 -17.12
N ASN A 868 -8.47 7.60 -17.08
CA ASN A 868 -8.59 8.73 -16.17
C ASN A 868 -8.65 10.00 -17.02
N VAL A 869 -9.64 10.85 -16.76
CA VAL A 869 -9.82 12.12 -17.43
C VAL A 869 -10.07 13.20 -16.39
N ARG A 870 -9.20 14.19 -16.32
CA ARG A 870 -9.40 15.38 -15.50
C ARG A 870 -10.02 16.46 -16.37
N LEU A 871 -11.33 16.71 -16.20
CA LEU A 871 -12.06 17.71 -17.00
C LEU A 871 -11.74 19.14 -16.59
N SER A 872 -11.41 19.37 -15.32
CA SER A 872 -10.95 20.64 -14.76
C SER A 872 -10.14 20.38 -13.51
N ASP A 873 -9.62 21.40 -12.85
CA ASP A 873 -8.86 21.24 -11.60
C ASP A 873 -9.67 20.57 -10.49
N GLY A 874 -11.01 20.67 -10.51
CA GLY A 874 -11.88 20.03 -9.53
C GLY A 874 -12.56 18.74 -10.00
N TRP A 875 -12.64 18.44 -11.31
CA TRP A 875 -13.35 17.29 -11.84
C TRP A 875 -12.41 16.18 -12.30
N ASN A 876 -12.60 14.98 -11.78
CA ASN A 876 -11.87 13.78 -12.16
C ASN A 876 -12.84 12.63 -12.48
N ILE A 877 -12.66 12.00 -13.63
CA ILE A 877 -13.45 10.84 -14.08
C ILE A 877 -12.49 9.68 -14.26
N ASN A 878 -12.80 8.55 -13.62
CA ASN A 878 -12.13 7.27 -13.84
C ASN A 878 -13.16 6.29 -14.38
N PHE A 879 -12.79 5.49 -15.37
CA PHE A 879 -13.64 4.42 -15.86
C PHE A 879 -12.82 3.20 -16.23
N SER A 880 -13.45 2.04 -16.10
CA SER A 880 -12.92 0.75 -16.51
C SER A 880 -14.03 -0.05 -17.13
N SER A 881 -13.76 -0.64 -18.29
CA SER A 881 -14.70 -1.48 -19.05
C SER A 881 -13.91 -2.49 -19.87
N GLY A 882 -14.58 -3.46 -20.41
CA GLY A 882 -14.04 -4.37 -21.38
C GLY A 882 -15.14 -4.95 -22.27
N TYR A 883 -14.75 -5.59 -23.33
CA TYR A 883 -15.65 -6.25 -24.26
C TYR A 883 -15.08 -7.59 -24.68
N ASP A 884 -15.87 -8.64 -24.52
CA ASP A 884 -15.59 -9.97 -25.06
C ASP A 884 -16.30 -10.11 -26.40
N PHE A 885 -15.53 -10.20 -27.49
CA PHE A 885 -16.09 -10.29 -28.83
C PHE A 885 -16.67 -11.69 -29.15
N ASP A 886 -16.29 -12.71 -28.37
CA ASP A 886 -16.83 -14.07 -28.55
C ASP A 886 -18.18 -14.24 -27.86
N ALA A 887 -18.28 -13.74 -26.64
CA ALA A 887 -19.53 -13.74 -25.87
C ALA A 887 -20.48 -12.63 -26.35
N HIS A 888 -19.99 -11.63 -27.10
CA HIS A 888 -20.70 -10.40 -27.48
C HIS A 888 -21.22 -9.62 -26.25
N GLU A 889 -20.48 -9.70 -25.15
CA GLU A 889 -20.87 -9.10 -23.87
C GLU A 889 -19.82 -8.10 -23.38
N MET A 890 -20.30 -7.09 -22.69
CA MET A 890 -19.42 -6.20 -21.95
C MET A 890 -18.96 -6.86 -20.64
N SER A 891 -17.70 -6.72 -20.30
CA SER A 891 -17.23 -7.05 -18.97
C SER A 891 -17.74 -6.04 -17.94
N MET A 892 -17.43 -6.27 -16.67
CA MET A 892 -17.84 -5.35 -15.63
C MET A 892 -17.39 -3.91 -15.97
N THR A 893 -18.37 -3.02 -16.10
CA THR A 893 -18.16 -1.61 -16.44
C THR A 893 -18.43 -0.75 -15.22
N VAL A 894 -17.40 -0.03 -14.80
CA VAL A 894 -17.44 0.86 -13.64
C VAL A 894 -16.98 2.25 -14.06
N ALA A 895 -17.71 3.27 -13.65
CA ALA A 895 -17.31 4.65 -13.79
C ALA A 895 -17.37 5.34 -12.42
N SER A 896 -16.37 6.17 -12.13
CA SER A 896 -16.34 7.00 -10.94
C SER A 896 -16.08 8.45 -11.33
N LEU A 897 -16.82 9.32 -10.70
CA LEU A 897 -16.74 10.77 -10.86
C LEU A 897 -16.43 11.38 -9.51
N SER A 898 -15.42 12.21 -9.43
CA SER A 898 -15.12 12.98 -8.23
C SER A 898 -15.01 14.46 -8.56
N ARG A 899 -15.49 15.29 -7.64
CA ARG A 899 -15.38 16.74 -7.72
C ARG A 899 -14.95 17.32 -6.39
N ASP A 900 -13.90 18.12 -6.46
CA ASP A 900 -13.50 18.99 -5.35
C ASP A 900 -14.27 20.30 -5.45
N LEU A 901 -15.04 20.60 -4.38
CA LEU A 901 -15.90 21.78 -4.24
C LEU A 901 -15.31 22.73 -3.19
N HIS A 902 -14.00 22.85 -3.12
CA HIS A 902 -13.27 23.65 -2.14
C HIS A 902 -13.38 23.11 -0.71
N CYS A 903 -14.48 23.36 -0.02
CA CYS A 903 -14.69 22.87 1.36
C CYS A 903 -15.37 21.51 1.42
N PHE A 904 -15.91 21.02 0.30
CA PHE A 904 -16.58 19.73 0.18
C PHE A 904 -15.97 18.89 -0.94
N ASN A 905 -16.05 17.59 -0.79
CA ASN A 905 -15.74 16.63 -1.84
C ASN A 905 -17.00 15.83 -2.19
N MET A 906 -17.29 15.76 -3.47
CA MET A 906 -18.35 14.95 -4.03
C MET A 906 -17.75 13.79 -4.82
N SER A 907 -18.20 12.58 -4.56
CA SER A 907 -17.86 11.41 -5.35
C SER A 907 -19.08 10.59 -5.71
N ALA A 908 -19.11 10.11 -6.94
CA ALA A 908 -20.12 9.20 -7.43
C ALA A 908 -19.46 8.03 -8.12
N SER A 909 -19.83 6.81 -7.79
CA SER A 909 -19.39 5.59 -8.47
C SER A 909 -20.62 4.86 -9.00
N VAL A 910 -20.54 4.42 -10.25
CA VAL A 910 -21.63 3.73 -10.92
C VAL A 910 -21.10 2.44 -11.51
N VAL A 911 -21.71 1.32 -11.21
CA VAL A 911 -21.55 0.06 -11.93
C VAL A 911 -22.64 0.01 -12.98
N LEU A 912 -22.27 -0.14 -14.25
CA LEU A 912 -23.21 -0.15 -15.38
C LEU A 912 -23.51 -1.57 -15.88
N HIS A 913 -22.55 -2.47 -15.75
CA HIS A 913 -22.68 -3.86 -16.15
C HIS A 913 -21.87 -4.75 -15.18
N PRO A 914 -22.32 -5.97 -14.79
CA PRO A 914 -23.52 -6.70 -15.23
C PRO A 914 -24.83 -6.23 -14.56
N TYR A 915 -24.77 -5.42 -13.56
CA TYR A 915 -25.93 -4.86 -12.86
C TYR A 915 -25.73 -3.36 -12.65
N THR A 916 -26.81 -2.62 -12.59
CA THR A 916 -26.73 -1.17 -12.33
C THR A 916 -26.80 -0.90 -10.84
N SER A 917 -25.75 -0.29 -10.31
CA SER A 917 -25.73 0.23 -8.95
C SER A 917 -24.96 1.56 -8.90
N TYR A 918 -25.30 2.40 -7.95
CA TYR A 918 -24.60 3.66 -7.74
C TYR A 918 -24.35 3.93 -6.26
N ASN A 919 -23.24 4.59 -6.00
CA ASN A 919 -22.88 5.12 -4.71
C ASN A 919 -22.54 6.60 -4.87
N PHE A 920 -23.21 7.45 -4.14
CA PHE A 920 -22.98 8.88 -4.11
C PHE A 920 -22.57 9.29 -2.71
N THR A 921 -21.46 10.01 -2.59
CA THR A 921 -20.93 10.53 -1.33
C THR A 921 -20.65 12.01 -1.47
N PHE A 922 -21.14 12.78 -0.53
CA PHE A 922 -20.85 14.20 -0.38
C PHE A 922 -20.34 14.42 1.05
N ARG A 923 -19.14 14.99 1.21
CA ARG A 923 -18.53 15.15 2.55
C ARG A 923 -17.68 16.40 2.64
N CYS A 924 -17.58 16.94 3.86
CA CYS A 924 -16.68 18.04 4.16
C CYS A 924 -15.21 17.59 4.15
N ASN A 925 -14.32 18.42 3.60
CA ASN A 925 -12.88 18.16 3.53
C ASN A 925 -12.17 18.34 4.87
N ALA A 926 -12.79 19.04 5.83
CA ALA A 926 -12.22 19.29 7.15
C ALA A 926 -12.19 17.99 7.98
N SER A 927 -11.02 17.61 8.47
CA SER A 927 -10.81 16.39 9.24
C SER A 927 -11.69 16.29 10.50
N THR A 928 -12.00 17.44 11.14
CA THR A 928 -12.84 17.53 12.34
C THR A 928 -14.33 17.44 12.09
N LEU A 929 -14.79 17.70 10.87
CA LEU A 929 -16.20 17.79 10.50
C LEU A 929 -16.60 16.77 9.41
N THR A 930 -15.67 16.00 8.88
CA THR A 930 -15.90 15.02 7.82
C THR A 930 -17.02 14.04 8.17
N ASP A 931 -17.07 13.56 9.41
CA ASP A 931 -18.08 12.59 9.86
C ASP A 931 -19.43 13.26 10.16
N ALA A 932 -19.43 14.53 10.58
CA ALA A 932 -20.64 15.28 10.89
C ALA A 932 -21.34 15.81 9.63
N LEU A 933 -20.56 16.17 8.60
CA LEU A 933 -21.04 16.73 7.33
C LEU A 933 -20.79 15.75 6.19
N LYS A 934 -21.41 14.58 6.30
CA LYS A 934 -21.35 13.51 5.31
C LYS A 934 -22.76 13.09 4.89
N TYR A 935 -22.98 13.02 3.59
CA TYR A 935 -24.19 12.45 3.01
C TYR A 935 -23.80 11.31 2.07
N ASP A 936 -24.25 10.11 2.36
CA ASP A 936 -24.05 8.93 1.53
C ASP A 936 -25.40 8.43 1.02
N LYS A 937 -25.55 8.29 -0.29
CA LYS A 937 -26.69 7.64 -0.90
C LYS A 937 -26.23 6.48 -1.76
N LYS A 938 -26.77 5.31 -1.48
CA LYS A 938 -26.44 4.07 -2.19
C LYS A 938 -27.73 3.48 -2.75
N SER A 939 -27.70 3.04 -4.02
CA SER A 939 -28.81 2.28 -4.57
C SER A 939 -28.83 0.89 -3.98
N GLY A 940 -29.97 0.43 -3.48
CA GLY A 940 -30.17 -0.98 -3.20
C GLY A 940 -30.07 -1.77 -4.51
N MET A 941 -29.53 -2.98 -4.48
CA MET A 941 -29.71 -3.92 -5.60
C MET A 941 -31.20 -4.28 -5.70
N THR A 942 -31.92 -3.56 -6.51
CA THR A 942 -33.25 -3.93 -6.92
C THR A 942 -33.13 -4.94 -8.05
N ASN A 943 -32.95 -6.17 -7.73
CA ASN A 943 -33.35 -7.36 -8.46
C ASN A 943 -32.44 -8.50 -8.07
N ALA A 944 -33.04 -9.58 -7.60
CA ALA A 944 -32.38 -10.86 -7.49
C ALA A 944 -31.75 -11.16 -8.86
N ILE A 945 -30.42 -11.13 -8.93
CA ILE A 945 -29.70 -11.66 -10.08
C ILE A 945 -30.03 -13.13 -10.11
N GLN A 946 -30.89 -13.55 -11.02
CA GLN A 946 -31.08 -14.94 -11.31
C GLN A 946 -29.81 -15.41 -12.02
N TRP A 947 -28.96 -16.08 -11.28
CA TRP A 947 -27.83 -16.80 -11.85
C TRP A 947 -28.39 -18.07 -12.48
N TYR A 948 -28.41 -18.15 -13.81
CA TYR A 948 -28.66 -19.37 -14.54
C TYR A 948 -27.39 -20.22 -14.63
#